data_cb5326816a7d241c7e3ceb0851528673
#
_entry.id   cb5326816a7d241c7e3ceb0851528673
#
_cell.length_a   1.000
_cell.length_b   1.000
_cell.length_c   1.000
_cell.angle_alpha   90.00
_cell.angle_beta   90.00
_cell.angle_gamma   90.00
#
_symmetry.space_group_name_H-M   'P 1'
#
loop_
_entity.id
_entity.type
_entity.pdbx_description
1 polymer ?
#
loop_
_entity_poly.entity_id
_entity_poly.type
_entity_poly.pdbx_seq_one_letter_code
_entity_poly.pdbx_strand_id
1 'polypeptide(L)'
;MYMKSCVLSTVSILSVQQTSSKKVVIFVDNLMGIAREEFFQTLRMNDKYGHDVVVSDIFLDAERNRIIVVGDFSEHLAPYYVDYLGGYFRAKKTWRYTDYLYAYDGELGTRVSDKGARVDLTVWAPSANQVSVILYDKDNQNNVLAKLPMTKGAKGEWSISLTSATGLSISDYRGYYYHYEMERDRETVLTLDPYAKSLAAWNSDWIGLDPSHKVAKAAIVDTASIGNQKLDYAHIKGYTKREDAIIYEAHVRDFTSDPAIADDLHHPFGTFSAFIDKLDYLKDLGVTHIQLLPVMSYYFANEFKNDVCLLNYASSNTNYNWGYDPQSYFALTGMYSADPQDPQERIAEFKDLVHAIHERGMGVILDVVYNHTADLAILEDLEPNYYHFMEEDGTAKTSFGGGRPGTTHYMTRRLVMDSVLYWVKEFKVDGFRFDMMGDLDAQTVQMAYDAAKKLNPNIIMLGEGWISYAGDSNDWRQPADQTWMSQTDSVGSFSDDMRNLLKSGYPSEGSPAFLTGGARTLNLLFNNIKAQPNNFLADDPGDVVQYIAAHDNLTLHDVIAKSIHKDPSIPKHEAEIQRRLRLGNALILTSQGTAFIHSGQEYGRTKQFRDEAYRGPVALDQVPAKSDYLTYEDGTPFDYPYFISDSYDSTDAINHFDWSKATDSDHYPDNTQSRAYTKGLIHLRRSTDAFTLATKEMIDQNVSLITIPNENGIGYDDLVIAYQTLASNGDRYAVFINADSVARHVFLTDAYKDLLAAEVVVDGEQAGVEAIPDPSGVTM
;
A
#
# COMPACT_ATOMS: atom_id res chain seq x y z
N MET A 1 -23.69 -68.69 -4.63
CA MET A 1 -22.87 -67.98 -3.62
C MET A 1 -22.12 -66.87 -4.35
N TYR A 2 -22.72 -65.71 -4.49
CA TYR A 2 -22.10 -64.53 -5.14
C TYR A 2 -21.24 -63.84 -4.08
N MET A 3 -19.92 -63.94 -4.22
CA MET A 3 -19.02 -63.00 -3.52
C MET A 3 -19.24 -61.62 -4.13
N LYS A 4 -19.89 -60.72 -3.39
CA LYS A 4 -19.78 -59.30 -3.62
C LYS A 4 -18.33 -58.93 -3.32
N SER A 5 -17.54 -58.59 -4.33
CA SER A 5 -16.30 -57.85 -4.11
C SER A 5 -16.70 -56.53 -3.49
N CYS A 6 -16.43 -56.35 -2.20
CA CYS A 6 -16.46 -55.04 -1.60
C CYS A 6 -15.30 -54.23 -2.24
N VAL A 7 -15.63 -53.40 -3.20
CA VAL A 7 -14.71 -52.32 -3.56
C VAL A 7 -14.70 -51.41 -2.36
N LEU A 8 -13.60 -51.44 -1.57
CA LEU A 8 -13.36 -50.47 -0.54
C LEU A 8 -13.34 -49.09 -1.21
N SER A 9 -14.33 -48.28 -0.89
CA SER A 9 -14.34 -46.88 -1.32
C SER A 9 -13.19 -46.18 -0.57
N THR A 10 -12.09 -45.92 -1.29
CA THR A 10 -10.92 -45.22 -0.73
C THR A 10 -11.12 -43.75 -0.83
N VAL A 11 -10.74 -42.98 0.20
CA VAL A 11 -10.67 -41.52 0.21
C VAL A 11 -9.25 -41.06 -0.13
N SER A 12 -9.12 -39.87 -0.74
CA SER A 12 -7.84 -39.20 -0.89
C SER A 12 -7.67 -38.19 0.23
N ILE A 13 -6.58 -38.27 0.98
CA ILE A 13 -6.27 -37.29 2.01
C ILE A 13 -5.75 -36.02 1.34
N LEU A 14 -6.41 -34.90 1.60
CA LEU A 14 -6.07 -33.57 1.09
C LEU A 14 -5.14 -32.83 2.06
N SER A 15 -5.47 -32.85 3.36
CA SER A 15 -4.62 -32.28 4.41
C SER A 15 -4.86 -32.94 5.77
N VAL A 16 -3.90 -32.76 6.68
CA VAL A 16 -3.96 -33.24 8.05
C VAL A 16 -3.57 -32.12 9.00
N GLN A 17 -4.44 -31.81 9.97
CA GLN A 17 -4.22 -30.73 10.92
C GLN A 17 -4.34 -31.18 12.38
N GLN A 18 -3.32 -30.89 13.18
CA GLN A 18 -3.38 -31.00 14.63
C GLN A 18 -4.01 -29.74 15.23
N THR A 19 -5.19 -29.85 15.80
CA THR A 19 -5.95 -28.73 16.38
C THR A 19 -5.76 -28.56 17.87
N SER A 20 -5.29 -29.61 18.55
CA SER A 20 -4.97 -29.61 19.98
C SER A 20 -4.13 -30.85 20.36
N SER A 21 -3.74 -30.95 21.64
CA SER A 21 -3.06 -32.14 22.17
C SER A 21 -3.95 -33.40 22.20
N LYS A 22 -5.22 -33.29 21.85
CA LYS A 22 -6.17 -34.40 21.86
C LYS A 22 -6.86 -34.66 20.54
N LYS A 23 -6.61 -33.84 19.53
CA LYS A 23 -7.41 -33.84 18.29
C LYS A 23 -6.58 -33.57 17.05
N VAL A 24 -6.74 -34.45 16.06
CA VAL A 24 -6.27 -34.28 14.68
C VAL A 24 -7.49 -34.33 13.74
N VAL A 25 -7.51 -33.45 12.74
CA VAL A 25 -8.52 -33.37 11.70
C VAL A 25 -7.89 -33.72 10.36
N ILE A 26 -8.47 -34.62 9.62
CA ILE A 26 -8.03 -35.07 8.31
C ILE A 26 -9.09 -34.61 7.29
N PHE A 27 -8.70 -33.81 6.33
CA PHE A 27 -9.56 -33.39 5.23
C PHE A 27 -9.36 -34.34 4.05
N VAL A 28 -10.46 -34.75 3.46
CA VAL A 28 -10.49 -35.75 2.38
C VAL A 28 -11.37 -35.27 1.21
N ASP A 29 -11.23 -35.91 0.07
CA ASP A 29 -11.97 -35.57 -1.14
C ASP A 29 -13.48 -35.86 -1.03
N ASN A 30 -13.87 -36.98 -0.46
CA ASN A 30 -15.28 -37.34 -0.30
C ASN A 30 -15.49 -38.42 0.79
N LEU A 31 -16.40 -38.17 1.74
CA LEU A 31 -16.79 -39.10 2.80
C LEU A 31 -18.17 -39.77 2.59
N MET A 32 -18.89 -39.42 1.52
CA MET A 32 -20.23 -39.95 1.32
C MET A 32 -20.24 -41.48 1.18
N GLY A 33 -21.00 -42.15 2.02
CA GLY A 33 -21.20 -43.60 1.96
C GLY A 33 -20.09 -44.43 2.59
N ILE A 34 -19.11 -43.82 3.24
CA ILE A 34 -18.02 -44.53 3.92
C ILE A 34 -18.35 -44.73 5.39
N ALA A 35 -18.17 -45.96 5.88
CA ALA A 35 -18.44 -46.29 7.28
C ALA A 35 -17.23 -45.95 8.16
N ARG A 36 -17.51 -45.48 9.38
CA ARG A 36 -16.52 -45.14 10.40
C ARG A 36 -15.55 -46.30 10.70
N GLU A 37 -16.08 -47.53 10.73
CA GLU A 37 -15.34 -48.74 11.04
C GLU A 37 -14.24 -49.04 10.04
N GLU A 38 -14.34 -48.58 8.79
CA GLU A 38 -13.28 -48.72 7.79
C GLU A 38 -12.01 -47.96 8.17
N PHE A 39 -12.17 -46.77 8.76
CA PHE A 39 -11.01 -45.98 9.21
C PHE A 39 -10.32 -46.57 10.44
N PHE A 40 -11.04 -47.17 11.39
CA PHE A 40 -10.43 -47.85 12.52
C PHE A 40 -9.54 -49.03 12.10
N GLN A 41 -9.81 -49.64 10.97
CA GLN A 41 -9.03 -50.75 10.45
C GLN A 41 -7.83 -50.32 9.59
N THR A 42 -7.93 -49.20 8.90
CA THR A 42 -6.99 -48.78 7.85
C THR A 42 -6.16 -47.58 8.19
N LEU A 43 -6.61 -46.70 9.12
CA LEU A 43 -5.90 -45.49 9.51
C LEU A 43 -5.04 -45.73 10.74
N ARG A 44 -3.78 -45.33 10.67
CA ARG A 44 -2.85 -45.33 11.80
C ARG A 44 -2.35 -43.94 12.08
N MET A 45 -2.12 -43.64 13.34
CA MET A 45 -1.45 -42.39 13.76
C MET A 45 -0.10 -42.77 14.35
N ASN A 46 0.97 -42.13 13.86
CA ASN A 46 2.34 -42.36 14.34
C ASN A 46 2.93 -41.09 14.95
N ASP A 47 3.77 -41.27 15.98
CA ASP A 47 4.57 -40.18 16.53
C ASP A 47 5.86 -39.95 15.72
N LYS A 48 6.68 -39.01 16.16
CA LYS A 48 7.97 -38.66 15.49
C LYS A 48 8.99 -39.82 15.45
N TYR A 49 8.79 -40.85 16.28
CA TYR A 49 9.65 -42.05 16.32
C TYR A 49 9.08 -43.20 15.49
N GLY A 50 7.89 -43.01 14.91
CA GLY A 50 7.17 -44.06 14.18
C GLY A 50 6.39 -45.01 15.04
N HIS A 51 6.20 -44.72 16.36
CA HIS A 51 5.39 -45.52 17.23
C HIS A 51 3.89 -45.23 17.03
N ASP A 52 3.07 -46.27 17.09
CA ASP A 52 1.61 -46.11 17.00
C ASP A 52 1.08 -45.27 18.17
N VAL A 53 0.27 -44.27 17.83
CA VAL A 53 -0.50 -43.47 18.80
C VAL A 53 -1.87 -44.13 19.02
N VAL A 54 -2.25 -44.31 20.27
CA VAL A 54 -3.56 -44.87 20.60
C VAL A 54 -4.67 -43.88 20.23
N VAL A 55 -5.45 -44.23 19.22
CA VAL A 55 -6.65 -43.52 18.82
C VAL A 55 -7.79 -43.95 19.72
N SER A 56 -8.38 -43.02 20.48
CA SER A 56 -9.49 -43.31 21.39
C SER A 56 -10.85 -43.22 20.69
N ASP A 57 -10.99 -42.40 19.65
CA ASP A 57 -12.21 -42.28 18.87
C ASP A 57 -11.97 -41.66 17.48
N ILE A 58 -12.92 -41.91 16.54
CA ILE A 58 -12.96 -41.34 15.22
C ILE A 58 -14.40 -40.88 14.93
N PHE A 59 -14.56 -39.62 14.48
CA PHE A 59 -15.83 -39.06 14.05
C PHE A 59 -15.75 -38.66 12.57
N LEU A 60 -16.83 -38.91 11.83
CA LEU A 60 -16.96 -38.51 10.44
C LEU A 60 -17.87 -37.27 10.33
N ASP A 61 -17.40 -36.24 9.71
CA ASP A 61 -18.18 -35.07 9.32
C ASP A 61 -18.28 -35.05 7.78
N ALA A 62 -19.31 -35.73 7.27
CA ALA A 62 -19.51 -35.93 5.85
C ALA A 62 -19.91 -34.61 5.13
N GLU A 63 -20.52 -33.66 5.84
CA GLU A 63 -20.88 -32.37 5.26
C GLU A 63 -19.65 -31.54 4.90
N ARG A 64 -18.56 -31.70 5.67
CA ARG A 64 -17.30 -30.98 5.48
C ARG A 64 -16.16 -31.88 5.00
N ASN A 65 -16.45 -33.09 4.58
CA ASN A 65 -15.48 -34.09 4.13
C ASN A 65 -14.25 -34.21 5.04
N ARG A 66 -14.47 -34.34 6.34
CA ARG A 66 -13.38 -34.46 7.33
C ARG A 66 -13.56 -35.59 8.32
N ILE A 67 -12.42 -36.18 8.68
CA ILE A 67 -12.30 -37.21 9.71
C ILE A 67 -11.67 -36.58 10.93
N ILE A 68 -12.31 -36.69 12.07
CA ILE A 68 -11.84 -36.19 13.35
C ILE A 68 -11.30 -37.34 14.16
N VAL A 69 -10.00 -37.35 14.43
CA VAL A 69 -9.30 -38.35 15.21
C VAL A 69 -9.05 -37.82 16.60
N VAL A 70 -9.50 -38.55 17.62
CA VAL A 70 -9.27 -38.25 19.04
C VAL A 70 -8.25 -39.22 19.61
N GLY A 71 -7.23 -38.69 20.29
CA GLY A 71 -6.14 -39.49 20.85
C GLY A 71 -5.28 -38.66 21.81
N ASP A 72 -4.08 -39.13 22.10
CA ASP A 72 -3.08 -38.39 22.87
C ASP A 72 -1.96 -37.89 21.93
N PHE A 73 -2.05 -36.64 21.56
CA PHE A 73 -1.12 -35.96 20.63
C PHE A 73 -0.27 -34.94 21.40
N SER A 74 0.40 -35.39 22.45
CA SER A 74 1.22 -34.55 23.31
C SER A 74 2.45 -33.98 22.57
N GLU A 75 2.85 -32.74 22.91
CA GLU A 75 3.84 -31.99 22.14
C GLU A 75 5.23 -32.64 22.11
N HIS A 76 5.64 -33.33 23.15
CA HIS A 76 6.95 -33.98 23.22
C HIS A 76 7.12 -35.14 22.24
N LEU A 77 6.01 -35.72 21.71
CA LEU A 77 6.02 -36.75 20.67
C LEU A 77 5.72 -36.27 19.28
N ALA A 78 5.42 -34.96 19.14
CA ALA A 78 5.20 -34.34 17.82
C ALA A 78 6.54 -34.27 17.00
N PRO A 79 6.46 -34.21 15.66
CA PRO A 79 5.27 -34.21 14.81
C PRO A 79 4.56 -35.56 14.73
N TYR A 80 3.27 -35.53 14.42
CA TYR A 80 2.46 -36.73 14.20
C TYR A 80 2.21 -36.95 12.71
N TYR A 81 1.97 -38.19 12.35
CA TYR A 81 1.74 -38.62 10.98
C TYR A 81 0.52 -39.51 10.89
N VAL A 82 -0.24 -39.36 9.82
CA VAL A 82 -1.29 -40.26 9.40
C VAL A 82 -0.70 -41.25 8.41
N ASP A 83 -0.76 -42.54 8.69
CA ASP A 83 -0.51 -43.62 7.74
C ASP A 83 -1.86 -44.17 7.28
N TYR A 84 -2.14 -44.04 5.98
CA TYR A 84 -3.39 -44.47 5.38
C TYR A 84 -3.13 -45.06 4.00
N LEU A 85 -3.41 -46.34 3.83
CA LEU A 85 -3.28 -47.08 2.56
C LEU A 85 -1.93 -46.88 1.85
N GLY A 86 -0.85 -46.77 2.63
CA GLY A 86 0.53 -46.59 2.13
C GLY A 86 0.91 -45.11 1.86
N GLY A 87 0.01 -44.17 2.07
CA GLY A 87 0.29 -42.76 2.14
C GLY A 87 0.69 -42.34 3.54
N TYR A 88 1.69 -41.46 3.67
CA TYR A 88 2.20 -40.97 4.93
C TYR A 88 2.14 -39.45 4.99
N PHE A 89 1.26 -38.89 5.83
CA PHE A 89 0.90 -37.47 5.84
C PHE A 89 1.21 -36.85 7.21
N ARG A 90 2.02 -35.79 7.21
CA ARG A 90 2.31 -35.03 8.43
C ARG A 90 1.10 -34.25 8.91
N ALA A 91 0.78 -34.33 10.20
CA ALA A 91 -0.19 -33.46 10.86
C ALA A 91 0.46 -32.10 11.14
N LYS A 92 0.04 -31.08 10.38
CA LYS A 92 0.47 -29.70 10.59
C LYS A 92 -0.37 -29.07 11.71
N LYS A 93 0.25 -28.28 12.59
CA LYS A 93 -0.51 -27.54 13.62
C LYS A 93 -1.35 -26.45 12.99
N THR A 94 -2.59 -26.26 13.46
CA THR A 94 -3.34 -25.06 13.10
C THR A 94 -2.69 -23.83 13.71
N TRP A 95 -2.86 -22.65 13.09
CA TRP A 95 -2.29 -21.41 13.60
C TRP A 95 -2.74 -21.10 15.05
N ARG A 96 -4.01 -21.38 15.38
CA ARG A 96 -4.54 -21.20 16.76
C ARG A 96 -3.82 -22.09 17.77
N TYR A 97 -3.54 -23.32 17.41
CA TYR A 97 -2.81 -24.23 18.30
C TYR A 97 -1.33 -23.87 18.39
N THR A 98 -0.76 -23.38 17.28
CA THR A 98 0.61 -22.83 17.26
C THR A 98 0.73 -21.58 18.14
N ASP A 99 -0.21 -20.65 18.09
CA ASP A 99 -0.26 -19.48 18.99
C ASP A 99 -0.36 -19.89 20.45
N TYR A 100 -1.24 -20.82 20.76
CA TYR A 100 -1.39 -21.32 22.13
C TYR A 100 -0.08 -21.86 22.71
N LEU A 101 0.69 -22.60 21.92
CA LEU A 101 1.94 -23.22 22.36
C LEU A 101 3.13 -22.26 22.31
N TYR A 102 3.24 -21.48 21.24
CA TYR A 102 4.49 -20.87 20.80
C TYR A 102 4.45 -19.36 20.62
N ALA A 103 3.36 -18.66 20.98
CA ALA A 103 3.38 -17.20 20.97
C ALA A 103 4.63 -16.68 21.72
N TYR A 104 5.38 -15.81 21.07
CA TYR A 104 6.71 -15.36 21.51
C TYR A 104 6.80 -13.85 21.57
N ASP A 105 7.28 -13.31 22.70
CA ASP A 105 7.41 -11.87 22.98
C ASP A 105 8.87 -11.38 23.03
N GLY A 106 9.84 -12.30 22.89
CA GLY A 106 11.25 -11.95 22.92
C GLY A 106 11.74 -11.22 21.67
N GLU A 107 13.01 -10.82 21.65
CA GLU A 107 13.62 -10.14 20.50
C GLU A 107 13.69 -11.07 19.28
N LEU A 108 13.43 -10.51 18.09
CA LEU A 108 13.55 -11.18 16.78
C LEU A 108 14.42 -10.36 15.83
N GLY A 109 15.02 -11.03 14.84
CA GLY A 109 15.94 -10.43 13.91
C GLY A 109 17.36 -10.35 14.44
N THR A 110 18.13 -9.37 13.97
CA THR A 110 19.51 -9.14 14.38
C THR A 110 19.62 -8.03 15.41
N ARG A 111 20.48 -8.25 16.42
CA ARG A 111 20.95 -7.21 17.34
C ARG A 111 22.46 -7.13 17.26
N VAL A 112 22.96 -5.98 16.82
CA VAL A 112 24.40 -5.69 16.75
C VAL A 112 24.85 -4.99 18.02
N SER A 113 25.97 -5.41 18.58
CA SER A 113 26.60 -4.79 19.76
C SER A 113 28.12 -4.79 19.63
N ASP A 114 28.81 -4.20 20.60
CA ASP A 114 30.27 -4.14 20.67
C ASP A 114 30.93 -3.64 19.35
N LYS A 115 30.29 -2.63 18.73
CA LYS A 115 30.72 -2.03 17.44
C LYS A 115 30.83 -3.06 16.31
N GLY A 116 29.91 -4.03 16.27
CA GLY A 116 29.89 -5.08 15.25
C GLY A 116 30.63 -6.36 15.62
N ALA A 117 31.37 -6.39 16.72
CA ALA A 117 32.08 -7.59 17.17
C ALA A 117 31.16 -8.69 17.70
N ARG A 118 29.92 -8.35 18.04
CA ARG A 118 28.88 -9.29 18.46
C ARG A 118 27.58 -9.04 17.72
N VAL A 119 26.97 -10.11 17.23
CA VAL A 119 25.64 -10.10 16.61
C VAL A 119 24.82 -11.25 17.18
N ASP A 120 23.70 -10.94 17.79
CA ASP A 120 22.70 -11.90 18.23
C ASP A 120 21.63 -12.00 17.14
N LEU A 121 21.34 -13.23 16.65
CA LEU A 121 20.32 -13.50 15.64
C LEU A 121 19.24 -14.38 16.28
N THR A 122 17.98 -14.04 16.06
CA THR A 122 16.84 -14.82 16.54
C THR A 122 15.76 -14.87 15.47
N VAL A 123 15.26 -16.08 15.18
CA VAL A 123 14.14 -16.32 14.27
C VAL A 123 13.12 -17.23 14.92
N TRP A 124 11.84 -17.02 14.64
CA TRP A 124 10.76 -17.85 15.15
C TRP A 124 10.31 -18.84 14.07
N ALA A 125 10.49 -20.14 14.34
CA ALA A 125 10.16 -21.25 13.44
C ALA A 125 9.90 -22.52 14.25
N PRO A 126 8.79 -22.62 15.00
CA PRO A 126 8.52 -23.72 15.92
C PRO A 126 8.45 -25.09 15.25
N SER A 127 8.01 -25.19 13.99
CA SER A 127 7.90 -26.45 13.26
C SER A 127 9.23 -26.98 12.72
N ALA A 128 10.30 -26.16 12.69
CA ALA A 128 11.60 -26.57 12.20
C ALA A 128 12.21 -27.63 13.12
N ASN A 129 12.85 -28.65 12.51
CA ASN A 129 13.62 -29.67 13.21
C ASN A 129 15.04 -29.15 13.53
N GLN A 130 15.62 -28.37 12.61
CA GLN A 130 16.90 -27.69 12.76
C GLN A 130 16.85 -26.38 12.00
N VAL A 131 17.53 -25.36 12.54
CA VAL A 131 17.77 -24.08 11.86
C VAL A 131 19.26 -23.77 11.91
N SER A 132 19.80 -23.31 10.81
CA SER A 132 21.19 -22.84 10.70
C SER A 132 21.26 -21.47 10.05
N VAL A 133 22.22 -20.64 10.46
CA VAL A 133 22.60 -19.44 9.73
C VAL A 133 23.59 -19.83 8.63
N ILE A 134 23.29 -19.49 7.39
CA ILE A 134 24.25 -19.52 6.29
C ILE A 134 24.82 -18.11 6.19
N LEU A 135 26.10 -17.96 6.54
CA LEU A 135 26.79 -16.67 6.52
C LEU A 135 27.55 -16.51 5.20
N TYR A 136 27.36 -15.36 4.54
CA TYR A 136 28.02 -15.00 3.29
C TYR A 136 28.97 -13.82 3.48
N ASP A 137 29.97 -13.75 2.60
CA ASP A 137 30.98 -12.70 2.59
C ASP A 137 30.36 -11.32 2.24
N LYS A 138 30.80 -10.29 2.96
CA LYS A 138 30.35 -8.90 2.73
C LYS A 138 30.78 -8.35 1.36
N ASP A 139 31.90 -8.80 0.81
CA ASP A 139 32.43 -8.34 -0.48
C ASP A 139 31.96 -9.23 -1.65
N ASN A 140 31.40 -10.40 -1.36
CA ASN A 140 30.82 -11.32 -2.34
C ASN A 140 29.67 -12.11 -1.71
N GLN A 141 28.47 -11.65 -1.91
CA GLN A 141 27.26 -12.28 -1.35
C GLN A 141 27.01 -13.73 -1.82
N ASN A 142 27.73 -14.21 -2.81
CA ASN A 142 27.63 -15.61 -3.29
C ASN A 142 28.68 -16.53 -2.66
N ASN A 143 29.62 -15.99 -1.88
CA ASN A 143 30.64 -16.75 -1.18
C ASN A 143 30.17 -17.14 0.22
N VAL A 144 29.86 -18.43 0.43
CA VAL A 144 29.50 -18.99 1.74
C VAL A 144 30.74 -19.10 2.63
N LEU A 145 30.70 -18.42 3.77
CA LEU A 145 31.80 -18.47 4.76
C LEU A 145 31.57 -19.57 5.81
N ALA A 146 30.33 -19.77 6.23
CA ALA A 146 29.99 -20.73 7.28
C ALA A 146 28.53 -21.15 7.24
N LYS A 147 28.25 -22.35 7.74
CA LYS A 147 26.93 -22.82 8.17
C LYS A 147 26.98 -23.04 9.68
N LEU A 148 26.18 -22.30 10.41
CA LEU A 148 26.23 -22.24 11.88
C LEU A 148 24.90 -22.69 12.47
N PRO A 149 24.85 -23.80 13.23
CA PRO A 149 23.61 -24.29 13.81
C PRO A 149 23.12 -23.38 14.93
N MET A 150 21.80 -23.16 14.98
CA MET A 150 21.14 -22.37 16.00
C MET A 150 20.59 -23.26 17.12
N THR A 151 20.34 -22.67 18.27
CA THR A 151 19.75 -23.34 19.43
C THR A 151 18.27 -23.02 19.53
N LYS A 152 17.41 -24.05 19.65
CA LYS A 152 15.98 -23.92 19.82
C LYS A 152 15.60 -23.56 21.25
N GLY A 153 14.78 -22.54 21.42
CA GLY A 153 14.18 -22.16 22.68
C GLY A 153 12.79 -22.78 22.91
N ALA A 154 12.23 -22.51 24.07
CA ALA A 154 10.97 -23.13 24.53
C ALA A 154 9.72 -22.67 23.75
N LYS A 155 9.76 -21.50 23.14
CA LYS A 155 8.66 -20.92 22.34
C LYS A 155 8.85 -21.09 20.84
N GLY A 156 9.74 -21.97 20.41
CA GLY A 156 10.00 -22.23 19.01
C GLY A 156 10.91 -21.19 18.34
N GLU A 157 11.45 -20.27 19.13
CA GLU A 157 12.53 -19.39 18.69
C GLU A 157 13.85 -20.14 18.53
N TRP A 158 14.65 -19.73 17.58
CA TRP A 158 16.00 -20.23 17.33
C TRP A 158 16.97 -19.08 17.42
N SER A 159 18.07 -19.25 18.13
CA SER A 159 19.03 -18.17 18.37
C SER A 159 20.48 -18.63 18.26
N ILE A 160 21.34 -17.67 17.90
CA ILE A 160 22.80 -17.80 17.89
C ILE A 160 23.44 -16.44 18.15
N SER A 161 24.61 -16.44 18.80
CA SER A 161 25.47 -15.26 18.92
C SER A 161 26.73 -15.46 18.08
N LEU A 162 26.95 -14.56 17.12
CA LEU A 162 28.18 -14.47 16.36
C LEU A 162 29.17 -13.58 17.12
N THR A 163 30.35 -14.15 17.45
CA THR A 163 31.44 -13.47 18.17
C THR A 163 32.75 -14.01 17.69
N SER A 164 33.87 -13.55 18.26
CA SER A 164 35.20 -14.15 18.01
C SER A 164 35.27 -15.62 18.38
N ALA A 165 34.40 -16.11 19.26
CA ALA A 165 34.31 -17.53 19.66
C ALA A 165 33.70 -18.44 18.56
N THR A 166 33.08 -17.88 17.52
CA THR A 166 32.56 -18.67 16.39
C THR A 166 33.67 -19.27 15.50
N GLY A 167 34.94 -18.89 15.74
CA GLY A 167 36.09 -19.39 14.99
C GLY A 167 36.25 -18.77 13.60
N LEU A 168 35.43 -17.81 13.25
CA LEU A 168 35.56 -17.00 12.05
C LEU A 168 36.51 -15.84 12.33
N SER A 169 37.45 -15.55 11.44
CA SER A 169 38.38 -14.41 11.58
C SER A 169 37.71 -13.08 11.27
N ILE A 170 36.54 -12.84 11.86
CA ILE A 170 35.71 -11.64 11.65
C ILE A 170 35.71 -10.85 12.95
N SER A 171 36.17 -9.61 12.88
CA SER A 171 36.17 -8.66 14.01
C SER A 171 34.98 -7.71 14.02
N ASP A 172 34.33 -7.54 12.88
CA ASP A 172 33.12 -6.70 12.69
C ASP A 172 32.22 -7.41 11.67
N TYR A 173 31.05 -7.83 12.12
CA TYR A 173 30.09 -8.55 11.29
C TYR A 173 29.17 -7.64 10.45
N ARG A 174 29.23 -6.33 10.61
CA ARG A 174 28.41 -5.41 9.83
C ARG A 174 28.77 -5.47 8.35
N GLY A 175 27.75 -5.50 7.50
CA GLY A 175 27.88 -5.66 6.05
C GLY A 175 27.92 -7.09 5.54
N TYR A 176 28.09 -8.09 6.43
CA TYR A 176 27.96 -9.50 6.04
C TYR A 176 26.52 -9.86 5.80
N TYR A 177 26.30 -10.93 4.98
CA TYR A 177 24.96 -11.35 4.58
C TYR A 177 24.63 -12.73 5.14
N TYR A 178 23.35 -13.03 5.26
CA TYR A 178 22.92 -14.35 5.73
C TYR A 178 21.55 -14.75 5.19
N HIS A 179 21.31 -16.07 5.17
CA HIS A 179 20.00 -16.71 5.15
C HIS A 179 19.81 -17.56 6.41
N TYR A 180 18.59 -17.87 6.74
CA TYR A 180 18.30 -19.01 7.58
C TYR A 180 18.05 -20.23 6.69
N GLU A 181 18.67 -21.36 7.04
CA GLU A 181 18.36 -22.67 6.46
C GLU A 181 17.43 -23.40 7.43
N MET A 182 16.22 -23.70 6.96
CA MET A 182 15.19 -24.42 7.70
C MET A 182 15.18 -25.89 7.28
N GLU A 183 15.34 -26.81 8.22
CA GLU A 183 15.20 -28.24 7.97
C GLU A 183 13.88 -28.76 8.57
N ARG A 184 13.07 -29.42 7.74
CA ARG A 184 11.82 -30.10 8.09
C ARG A 184 11.69 -31.40 7.32
N ASP A 185 11.46 -32.52 8.03
CA ASP A 185 11.16 -33.82 7.40
C ASP A 185 12.12 -34.23 6.26
N ARG A 186 13.41 -33.89 6.38
CA ARG A 186 14.49 -34.10 5.40
C ARG A 186 14.49 -33.13 4.20
N GLU A 187 13.62 -32.15 4.21
CA GLU A 187 13.68 -31.06 3.25
C GLU A 187 14.37 -29.85 3.89
N THR A 188 15.18 -29.18 3.11
CA THR A 188 15.85 -27.93 3.52
C THR A 188 15.50 -26.82 2.57
N VAL A 189 15.17 -25.65 3.15
CA VAL A 189 14.90 -24.42 2.39
C VAL A 189 15.70 -23.27 2.97
N LEU A 190 16.10 -22.33 2.11
CA LEU A 190 16.70 -21.07 2.51
C LEU A 190 15.62 -20.01 2.61
N THR A 191 15.60 -19.28 3.72
CA THR A 191 14.60 -18.24 3.98
C THR A 191 15.25 -16.90 4.29
N LEU A 192 14.57 -15.83 3.91
CA LEU A 192 14.90 -14.48 4.36
C LEU A 192 14.48 -14.28 5.81
N ASP A 193 15.30 -13.62 6.61
CA ASP A 193 14.88 -13.14 7.93
C ASP A 193 13.74 -12.12 7.77
N PRO A 194 12.54 -12.38 8.30
CA PRO A 194 11.40 -11.47 8.17
C PRO A 194 11.64 -10.13 8.90
N TYR A 195 12.62 -10.07 9.80
CA TYR A 195 13.05 -8.87 10.54
C TYR A 195 14.34 -8.24 9.99
N ALA A 196 14.78 -8.62 8.79
CA ALA A 196 15.98 -8.07 8.18
C ALA A 196 15.86 -6.54 7.99
N LYS A 197 16.80 -5.78 8.53
CA LYS A 197 16.82 -4.31 8.46
C LYS A 197 17.43 -3.77 7.18
N SER A 198 18.19 -4.61 6.46
CA SER A 198 18.69 -4.33 5.12
C SER A 198 18.96 -5.65 4.41
N LEU A 199 19.17 -5.58 3.10
CA LEU A 199 19.39 -6.73 2.23
C LEU A 199 20.64 -6.53 1.38
N ALA A 200 21.23 -7.63 0.93
CA ALA A 200 22.14 -7.63 -0.21
C ALA A 200 21.44 -7.12 -1.46
N ALA A 201 22.17 -6.54 -2.39
CA ALA A 201 21.63 -6.15 -3.68
C ALA A 201 20.92 -7.35 -4.34
N TRP A 202 19.69 -7.12 -4.79
CA TRP A 202 18.77 -8.14 -5.28
C TRP A 202 18.60 -8.08 -6.80
N ASN A 203 18.45 -9.24 -7.40
CA ASN A 203 18.10 -9.37 -8.82
C ASN A 203 17.09 -10.50 -9.01
N SER A 204 15.88 -10.15 -9.39
CA SER A 204 14.79 -11.10 -9.66
C SER A 204 15.05 -12.01 -10.87
N ASP A 205 15.96 -11.64 -11.77
CA ASP A 205 16.38 -12.51 -12.89
C ASP A 205 17.11 -13.79 -12.40
N TRP A 206 17.56 -13.79 -11.14
CA TRP A 206 18.24 -14.97 -10.55
C TRP A 206 17.28 -16.02 -10.00
N ILE A 207 16.01 -15.70 -9.86
CA ILE A 207 15.00 -16.62 -9.30
C ILE A 207 14.99 -17.91 -10.12
N GLY A 208 15.14 -19.04 -9.42
CA GLY A 208 15.16 -20.37 -10.03
C GLY A 208 16.50 -20.82 -10.63
N LEU A 209 17.53 -19.97 -10.64
CA LEU A 209 18.86 -20.37 -11.08
C LEU A 209 19.59 -21.20 -10.00
N ASP A 210 19.39 -20.85 -8.74
CA ASP A 210 20.01 -21.50 -7.58
C ASP A 210 19.10 -21.36 -6.37
N PRO A 211 19.02 -22.34 -5.45
CA PRO A 211 18.19 -22.23 -4.25
C PRO A 211 18.50 -21.01 -3.36
N SER A 212 19.74 -20.50 -3.38
CA SER A 212 20.11 -19.29 -2.63
C SER A 212 19.59 -17.99 -3.24
N HIS A 213 19.01 -18.04 -4.43
CA HIS A 213 18.43 -16.92 -5.15
C HIS A 213 16.90 -16.94 -5.18
N LYS A 214 16.26 -17.72 -4.32
CA LYS A 214 14.81 -17.74 -4.18
C LYS A 214 14.28 -16.46 -3.49
N VAL A 215 15.04 -15.95 -2.52
CA VAL A 215 14.81 -14.72 -1.76
C VAL A 215 16.13 -13.98 -1.57
N ALA A 216 16.08 -12.68 -1.33
CA ALA A 216 17.27 -11.90 -1.03
C ALA A 216 17.97 -12.38 0.26
N LYS A 217 19.25 -12.10 0.38
CA LYS A 217 20.02 -12.34 1.61
C LYS A 217 19.83 -11.15 2.55
N ALA A 218 19.57 -11.42 3.83
CA ALA A 218 19.57 -10.40 4.86
C ALA A 218 20.98 -9.85 5.08
N ALA A 219 21.10 -8.56 5.34
CA ALA A 219 22.36 -7.91 5.69
C ALA A 219 22.41 -7.59 7.19
N ILE A 220 23.56 -7.83 7.81
CA ILE A 220 23.82 -7.45 9.20
C ILE A 220 24.16 -5.96 9.23
N VAL A 221 23.30 -5.17 9.82
CA VAL A 221 23.47 -3.70 9.94
C VAL A 221 23.12 -3.21 11.34
N ASP A 222 23.79 -2.16 11.77
CA ASP A 222 23.46 -1.42 13.00
C ASP A 222 22.78 -0.11 12.59
N THR A 223 21.46 -0.15 12.43
CA THR A 223 20.66 0.95 11.90
C THR A 223 20.79 2.24 12.74
N ALA A 224 20.96 2.11 14.05
CA ALA A 224 21.11 3.24 14.95
C ALA A 224 22.42 4.01 14.73
N SER A 225 23.46 3.36 14.21
CA SER A 225 24.77 3.98 13.93
C SER A 225 24.90 4.54 12.51
N ILE A 226 23.93 4.27 11.62
CA ILE A 226 23.97 4.65 10.21
C ILE A 226 23.22 5.97 9.98
N GLY A 227 23.80 6.83 9.13
CA GLY A 227 23.15 8.03 8.61
C GLY A 227 22.96 9.15 9.63
N ASN A 228 21.96 9.99 9.41
CA ASN A 228 21.73 11.20 10.22
C ASN A 228 21.31 10.87 11.64
N GLN A 229 22.14 11.29 12.62
CA GLN A 229 21.91 11.07 14.05
C GLN A 229 21.02 12.14 14.71
N LYS A 230 20.64 13.19 13.96
CA LYS A 230 19.81 14.30 14.45
C LYS A 230 18.37 14.22 13.98
N LEU A 231 17.97 13.06 13.44
CA LEU A 231 16.63 12.85 12.93
C LEU A 231 15.59 12.93 14.06
N ASP A 232 14.57 13.75 13.89
CA ASP A 232 13.44 13.93 14.81
C ASP A 232 12.13 13.97 14.02
N TYR A 233 10.99 13.93 14.70
CA TYR A 233 9.67 14.01 14.07
C TYR A 233 9.40 15.38 13.45
N ALA A 234 8.51 15.43 12.44
CA ALA A 234 8.19 16.66 11.74
C ALA A 234 7.50 17.70 12.63
N HIS A 235 7.86 18.96 12.41
CA HIS A 235 7.14 20.12 12.91
C HIS A 235 6.43 20.81 11.74
N ILE A 236 5.14 20.57 11.59
CA ILE A 236 4.35 21.10 10.48
C ILE A 236 3.49 22.25 10.99
N LYS A 237 3.81 23.46 10.53
CA LYS A 237 3.07 24.66 10.93
C LYS A 237 1.60 24.57 10.50
N GLY A 238 0.70 24.72 11.47
CA GLY A 238 -0.75 24.70 11.23
C GLY A 238 -1.35 23.29 11.15
N TYR A 239 -0.57 22.23 11.33
CA TYR A 239 -1.07 20.86 11.44
C TYR A 239 -1.30 20.49 12.90
N THR A 240 -2.55 20.26 13.28
CA THR A 240 -2.96 19.93 14.65
C THR A 240 -3.91 18.73 14.70
N LYS A 241 -4.51 18.37 13.58
CA LYS A 241 -5.47 17.28 13.44
C LYS A 241 -5.46 16.73 12.02
N ARG A 242 -6.04 15.56 11.80
CA ARG A 242 -6.03 14.82 10.51
C ARG A 242 -6.51 15.68 9.33
N GLU A 243 -7.55 16.47 9.54
CA GLU A 243 -8.19 17.31 8.53
C GLU A 243 -7.29 18.44 8.02
N ASP A 244 -6.30 18.82 8.81
CA ASP A 244 -5.32 19.85 8.40
C ASP A 244 -4.32 19.29 7.38
N ALA A 245 -4.26 17.97 7.18
CA ALA A 245 -3.33 17.37 6.25
C ALA A 245 -3.72 17.62 4.80
N ILE A 246 -2.73 17.97 4.01
CA ILE A 246 -2.76 18.00 2.55
C ILE A 246 -1.65 17.07 2.10
N ILE A 247 -2.04 15.87 1.66
CA ILE A 247 -1.13 14.78 1.34
C ILE A 247 -0.80 14.78 -0.15
N TYR A 248 0.48 14.70 -0.46
CA TYR A 248 0.98 14.61 -1.83
C TYR A 248 1.63 13.24 -2.03
N GLU A 249 1.01 12.41 -2.87
CA GLU A 249 1.50 11.06 -3.18
C GLU A 249 2.56 11.13 -4.28
N ALA A 250 3.75 10.57 -4.03
CA ALA A 250 4.85 10.57 -4.97
C ALA A 250 5.61 9.23 -4.98
N HIS A 251 6.12 8.85 -6.15
CA HIS A 251 7.04 7.74 -6.32
C HIS A 251 8.48 8.26 -6.34
N VAL A 252 9.37 7.65 -5.57
CA VAL A 252 10.76 8.14 -5.41
C VAL A 252 11.46 8.26 -6.76
N ARG A 253 11.39 7.23 -7.60
CA ARG A 253 12.06 7.22 -8.89
C ARG A 253 11.44 8.20 -9.88
N ASP A 254 10.11 8.25 -9.99
CA ASP A 254 9.40 9.09 -10.95
C ASP A 254 9.76 10.56 -10.80
N PHE A 255 9.97 11.02 -9.58
CA PHE A 255 10.16 12.42 -9.27
C PHE A 255 11.45 13.00 -9.84
N THR A 256 12.45 12.18 -10.16
CA THR A 256 13.74 12.62 -10.69
C THR A 256 14.19 11.89 -11.96
N SER A 257 13.33 11.05 -12.56
CA SER A 257 13.68 10.28 -13.77
C SER A 257 13.42 11.02 -15.08
N ASP A 258 12.97 12.27 -15.04
CA ASP A 258 12.83 13.12 -16.23
C ASP A 258 14.21 13.52 -16.76
N PRO A 259 14.56 13.16 -18.03
CA PRO A 259 15.84 13.56 -18.61
C PRO A 259 16.04 15.08 -18.70
N ALA A 260 14.95 15.86 -18.71
CA ALA A 260 15.02 17.33 -18.81
C ALA A 260 15.72 17.99 -17.61
N ILE A 261 15.76 17.30 -16.45
CA ILE A 261 16.41 17.82 -15.24
C ILE A 261 17.73 17.13 -14.91
N ALA A 262 18.27 16.30 -15.81
CA ALA A 262 19.48 15.52 -15.53
C ALA A 262 20.67 16.42 -15.10
N ASP A 263 20.82 17.58 -15.70
CA ASP A 263 21.89 18.54 -15.37
C ASP A 263 21.62 19.32 -14.05
N ASP A 264 20.40 19.29 -13.54
CA ASP A 264 20.02 19.96 -12.29
C ASP A 264 20.22 19.07 -11.06
N LEU A 265 20.38 17.77 -11.25
CA LEU A 265 20.54 16.82 -10.17
C LEU A 265 21.97 16.78 -9.66
N HIS A 266 22.14 16.79 -8.35
CA HIS A 266 23.43 16.58 -7.67
C HIS A 266 23.70 15.12 -7.33
N HIS A 267 22.65 14.28 -7.39
CA HIS A 267 22.67 12.87 -7.06
C HIS A 267 22.14 12.00 -8.22
N PRO A 268 22.42 10.70 -8.26
CA PRO A 268 21.88 9.81 -9.28
C PRO A 268 20.36 9.85 -9.31
N PHE A 269 19.76 9.98 -10.51
CA PHE A 269 18.30 10.03 -10.64
C PHE A 269 17.62 8.81 -10.01
N GLY A 270 16.38 8.95 -9.60
CA GLY A 270 15.56 7.87 -9.05
C GLY A 270 15.94 7.42 -7.65
N THR A 271 16.89 8.10 -6.99
CA THR A 271 17.34 7.79 -5.64
C THR A 271 16.67 8.64 -4.57
N PHE A 272 16.76 8.21 -3.30
CA PHE A 272 16.34 9.01 -2.15
C PHE A 272 17.08 10.36 -2.11
N SER A 273 18.37 10.36 -2.42
CA SER A 273 19.20 11.56 -2.43
C SER A 273 18.82 12.53 -3.56
N ALA A 274 18.50 12.02 -4.76
CA ALA A 274 18.02 12.85 -5.85
C ALA A 274 16.65 13.48 -5.55
N PHE A 275 15.79 12.79 -4.82
CA PHE A 275 14.50 13.36 -4.39
C PHE A 275 14.70 14.63 -3.57
N ILE A 276 15.76 14.68 -2.73
CA ILE A 276 16.13 15.88 -1.95
C ILE A 276 16.41 17.07 -2.86
N ASP A 277 17.06 16.87 -4.00
CA ASP A 277 17.41 17.94 -4.93
C ASP A 277 16.18 18.71 -5.46
N LYS A 278 15.00 18.09 -5.41
CA LYS A 278 13.74 18.66 -5.93
C LYS A 278 12.68 18.96 -4.85
N LEU A 279 12.99 18.79 -3.56
CA LEU A 279 12.03 19.00 -2.47
C LEU A 279 11.48 20.42 -2.37
N ASP A 280 12.22 21.43 -2.79
CA ASP A 280 11.78 22.82 -2.71
C ASP A 280 10.53 23.10 -3.56
N TYR A 281 10.30 22.31 -4.61
CA TYR A 281 9.06 22.34 -5.39
C TYR A 281 7.83 22.02 -4.52
N LEU A 282 7.91 20.97 -3.70
CA LEU A 282 6.80 20.56 -2.83
C LEU A 282 6.61 21.52 -1.65
N LYS A 283 7.71 22.06 -1.12
CA LYS A 283 7.66 23.14 -0.13
C LYS A 283 6.94 24.37 -0.69
N ASP A 284 7.28 24.78 -1.93
CA ASP A 284 6.64 25.91 -2.60
C ASP A 284 5.16 25.64 -2.88
N LEU A 285 4.80 24.43 -3.26
CA LEU A 285 3.41 24.02 -3.47
C LEU A 285 2.58 24.13 -2.17
N GLY A 286 3.21 23.91 -1.01
CA GLY A 286 2.64 24.12 0.31
C GLY A 286 1.96 22.91 0.92
N VAL A 287 2.17 21.70 0.42
CA VAL A 287 1.63 20.47 1.01
C VAL A 287 2.18 20.22 2.41
N THR A 288 1.45 19.49 3.22
CA THR A 288 1.83 19.21 4.62
C THR A 288 2.61 17.92 4.76
N HIS A 289 2.25 16.90 3.97
CA HIS A 289 2.86 15.57 4.00
C HIS A 289 3.17 15.09 2.59
N ILE A 290 4.29 14.38 2.49
CA ILE A 290 4.65 13.61 1.29
C ILE A 290 4.39 12.14 1.62
N GLN A 291 3.51 11.52 0.86
CA GLN A 291 3.27 10.08 0.90
C GLN A 291 4.11 9.43 -0.19
N LEU A 292 5.10 8.64 0.22
CA LEU A 292 5.94 7.89 -0.71
C LEU A 292 5.29 6.55 -1.05
N LEU A 293 5.18 6.22 -2.33
CA LEU A 293 4.90 4.86 -2.76
C LEU A 293 5.91 3.90 -2.10
N PRO A 294 5.63 2.58 -2.06
CA PRO A 294 6.39 1.66 -1.22
C PRO A 294 7.91 1.81 -1.35
N VAL A 295 8.58 2.00 -0.23
CA VAL A 295 10.05 2.07 -0.12
C VAL A 295 10.65 0.78 0.43
N MET A 296 9.82 -0.15 0.89
CA MET A 296 10.22 -1.49 1.31
C MET A 296 10.77 -2.27 0.12
N SER A 297 11.71 -3.18 0.40
CA SER A 297 12.29 -4.03 -0.64
C SER A 297 11.23 -4.87 -1.34
N TYR A 298 11.08 -4.69 -2.63
CA TYR A 298 10.17 -5.43 -3.46
C TYR A 298 10.88 -6.46 -4.34
N TYR A 299 10.17 -7.50 -4.71
CA TYR A 299 10.72 -8.76 -5.23
C TYR A 299 11.06 -8.69 -6.72
N PHE A 300 10.21 -8.03 -7.54
CA PHE A 300 10.42 -7.94 -8.98
C PHE A 300 11.27 -6.72 -9.33
N ALA A 301 12.58 -6.85 -9.12
CA ALA A 301 13.56 -5.80 -9.36
C ALA A 301 14.94 -6.38 -9.69
N ASN A 302 15.69 -5.66 -10.50
CA ASN A 302 17.12 -5.85 -10.68
C ASN A 302 17.84 -4.58 -10.19
N GLU A 303 18.28 -4.61 -8.94
CA GLU A 303 18.93 -3.47 -8.28
C GLU A 303 20.32 -3.15 -8.87
N PHE A 304 20.93 -4.08 -9.60
CA PHE A 304 22.21 -3.85 -10.31
C PHE A 304 22.04 -2.99 -11.58
N LYS A 305 20.82 -2.65 -11.95
CA LYS A 305 20.47 -1.82 -13.10
C LYS A 305 19.56 -0.65 -12.73
N ASN A 306 19.59 -0.24 -11.47
CA ASN A 306 18.75 0.88 -10.99
C ASN A 306 19.16 2.23 -11.61
N ASP A 307 20.39 2.35 -12.09
CA ASP A 307 20.99 3.52 -12.75
C ASP A 307 20.64 3.64 -14.25
N VAL A 308 19.91 2.66 -14.79
CA VAL A 308 19.47 2.69 -16.20
C VAL A 308 18.13 3.41 -16.30
N CYS A 309 18.13 4.60 -16.94
CA CYS A 309 16.90 5.32 -17.24
C CYS A 309 16.17 4.67 -18.44
N LEU A 310 14.92 4.28 -18.22
CA LEU A 310 14.08 3.54 -19.18
C LEU A 310 13.31 4.52 -20.06
N LEU A 311 13.95 5.04 -21.11
CA LEU A 311 13.40 6.08 -21.99
C LEU A 311 12.55 5.55 -23.16
N ASN A 312 12.61 4.24 -23.44
CA ASN A 312 11.76 3.63 -24.46
C ASN A 312 10.36 3.39 -23.88
N TYR A 313 9.33 3.64 -24.69
CA TYR A 313 7.97 3.34 -24.30
C TYR A 313 7.72 1.84 -24.24
N ALA A 314 7.46 1.31 -23.06
CA ALA A 314 7.01 -0.05 -22.84
C ALA A 314 6.03 -0.05 -21.65
N SER A 315 4.91 -0.73 -21.81
CA SER A 315 3.81 -0.68 -20.84
C SER A 315 3.87 -1.75 -19.77
N SER A 316 4.81 -2.72 -19.86
CA SER A 316 4.90 -3.82 -18.89
C SER A 316 6.25 -4.54 -18.93
N ASN A 317 6.53 -5.33 -17.89
CA ASN A 317 7.67 -6.23 -17.76
C ASN A 317 9.04 -5.53 -17.89
N THR A 318 9.18 -4.36 -17.32
CA THR A 318 10.45 -3.62 -17.27
C THR A 318 11.08 -3.67 -15.89
N ASN A 319 12.27 -3.06 -15.73
CA ASN A 319 12.91 -2.92 -14.41
C ASN A 319 12.37 -1.72 -13.60
N TYR A 320 11.24 -1.17 -13.98
CA TYR A 320 10.48 -0.21 -13.20
C TYR A 320 9.43 -0.94 -12.36
N ASN A 321 9.16 -0.48 -11.15
CA ASN A 321 8.07 -1.03 -10.33
C ASN A 321 7.55 0.04 -9.36
N TRP A 322 6.24 0.03 -9.09
CA TRP A 322 5.66 0.86 -8.02
C TRP A 322 6.08 0.42 -6.62
N GLY A 323 6.43 -0.87 -6.46
CA GLY A 323 6.92 -1.42 -5.20
C GLY A 323 5.90 -2.23 -4.39
N TYR A 324 4.75 -2.59 -4.96
CA TYR A 324 3.69 -3.36 -4.27
C TYR A 324 3.91 -4.88 -4.27
N ASP A 325 5.15 -5.32 -4.43
CA ASP A 325 5.54 -6.74 -4.39
C ASP A 325 6.55 -7.00 -3.26
N PRO A 326 6.20 -6.81 -1.96
CA PRO A 326 7.17 -6.83 -0.88
C PRO A 326 7.77 -8.22 -0.65
N GLN A 327 9.09 -8.26 -0.44
CA GLN A 327 9.79 -9.41 0.12
C GLN A 327 10.25 -9.18 1.56
N SER A 328 10.25 -7.94 2.04
CA SER A 328 10.62 -7.55 3.40
C SER A 328 9.75 -6.39 3.87
N TYR A 329 9.35 -6.40 5.14
CA TYR A 329 8.60 -5.31 5.78
C TYR A 329 9.49 -4.32 6.56
N PHE A 330 10.79 -4.56 6.62
CA PHE A 330 11.74 -3.72 7.37
C PHE A 330 12.86 -3.13 6.50
N ALA A 331 13.27 -3.82 5.45
CA ALA A 331 14.38 -3.40 4.61
C ALA A 331 13.91 -2.45 3.50
N LEU A 332 14.69 -1.40 3.27
CA LEU A 332 14.51 -0.51 2.12
C LEU A 332 14.92 -1.19 0.82
N THR A 333 14.26 -0.86 -0.29
CA THR A 333 14.68 -1.30 -1.61
C THR A 333 16.00 -0.64 -2.03
N GLY A 334 16.89 -1.40 -2.67
CA GLY A 334 18.10 -0.87 -3.28
C GLY A 334 17.86 -0.14 -4.59
N MET A 335 16.67 -0.24 -5.17
CA MET A 335 16.32 0.49 -6.39
C MET A 335 16.40 2.01 -6.22
N TYR A 336 16.26 2.52 -4.98
CA TYR A 336 16.29 3.95 -4.66
C TYR A 336 17.58 4.38 -3.97
N SER A 337 18.61 3.52 -3.96
CA SER A 337 19.94 3.81 -3.43
C SER A 337 20.93 4.20 -4.51
N ALA A 338 21.83 5.12 -4.22
CA ALA A 338 22.95 5.46 -5.09
C ALA A 338 23.97 4.31 -5.19
N ASP A 339 24.07 3.48 -4.16
CA ASP A 339 24.87 2.23 -4.16
C ASP A 339 24.05 1.07 -3.58
N PRO A 340 23.31 0.31 -4.41
CA PRO A 340 22.56 -0.85 -3.96
C PRO A 340 23.41 -1.97 -3.36
N GLN A 341 24.72 -2.01 -3.67
CA GLN A 341 25.62 -3.04 -3.18
C GLN A 341 26.15 -2.75 -1.76
N ASP A 342 26.04 -1.50 -1.28
CA ASP A 342 26.26 -1.19 0.13
C ASP A 342 24.92 -1.24 0.89
N PRO A 343 24.69 -2.23 1.75
CA PRO A 343 23.44 -2.39 2.47
C PRO A 343 23.19 -1.28 3.52
N GLN A 344 24.19 -0.48 3.84
CA GLN A 344 24.08 0.64 4.79
C GLN A 344 23.69 1.95 4.08
N GLU A 345 24.07 2.12 2.82
CA GLU A 345 23.84 3.36 2.06
C GLU A 345 22.35 3.68 1.94
N ARG A 346 21.52 2.72 1.58
CA ARG A 346 20.05 2.91 1.47
C ARG A 346 19.41 3.44 2.75
N ILE A 347 19.93 3.02 3.91
CA ILE A 347 19.46 3.48 5.23
C ILE A 347 19.90 4.92 5.47
N ALA A 348 21.16 5.26 5.18
CA ALA A 348 21.70 6.60 5.34
C ALA A 348 20.95 7.59 4.45
N GLU A 349 20.80 7.28 3.16
CA GLU A 349 20.09 8.10 2.18
C GLU A 349 18.62 8.35 2.58
N PHE A 350 17.92 7.33 3.06
CA PHE A 350 16.53 7.49 3.47
C PHE A 350 16.39 8.33 4.73
N LYS A 351 17.30 8.19 5.70
CA LYS A 351 17.35 9.09 6.86
C LYS A 351 17.58 10.54 6.46
N ASP A 352 18.47 10.77 5.50
CA ASP A 352 18.73 12.11 4.98
C ASP A 352 17.52 12.68 4.24
N LEU A 353 16.79 11.86 3.47
CA LEU A 353 15.54 12.28 2.83
C LEU A 353 14.49 12.70 3.85
N VAL A 354 14.23 11.87 4.86
CA VAL A 354 13.25 12.18 5.91
C VAL A 354 13.65 13.47 6.64
N HIS A 355 14.92 13.62 6.99
CA HIS A 355 15.43 14.84 7.62
C HIS A 355 15.23 16.08 6.74
N ALA A 356 15.56 15.99 5.46
CA ALA A 356 15.40 17.09 4.51
C ALA A 356 13.92 17.50 4.31
N ILE A 357 13.01 16.56 4.35
CA ILE A 357 11.55 16.81 4.31
C ILE A 357 11.12 17.53 5.60
N HIS A 358 11.56 17.05 6.76
CA HIS A 358 11.23 17.65 8.06
C HIS A 358 11.79 19.07 8.21
N GLU A 359 13.01 19.33 7.73
CA GLU A 359 13.60 20.69 7.73
C GLU A 359 12.78 21.69 6.90
N ARG A 360 12.04 21.20 5.92
CA ARG A 360 11.12 22.02 5.09
C ARG A 360 9.72 22.16 5.70
N GLY A 361 9.50 21.64 6.89
CA GLY A 361 8.22 21.73 7.61
C GLY A 361 7.13 20.81 7.02
N MET A 362 7.52 19.69 6.42
CA MET A 362 6.61 18.65 5.91
C MET A 362 6.85 17.33 6.64
N GLY A 363 5.81 16.48 6.68
CA GLY A 363 5.88 15.12 7.21
C GLY A 363 6.05 14.08 6.12
N VAL A 364 6.42 12.86 6.54
CA VAL A 364 6.59 11.69 5.66
C VAL A 364 5.56 10.64 6.01
N ILE A 365 4.77 10.21 5.02
CA ILE A 365 3.86 9.06 5.11
C ILE A 365 4.45 7.95 4.26
N LEU A 366 4.54 6.73 4.81
CA LEU A 366 4.95 5.55 4.06
C LEU A 366 3.74 4.76 3.60
N ASP A 367 3.74 4.41 2.32
CA ASP A 367 2.83 3.42 1.77
C ASP A 367 3.34 2.02 2.13
N VAL A 368 2.56 1.28 2.91
CA VAL A 368 2.94 -0.01 3.47
C VAL A 368 2.03 -1.12 2.97
N VAL A 369 2.64 -2.24 2.58
CA VAL A 369 1.98 -3.36 1.91
C VAL A 369 1.97 -4.57 2.83
N TYR A 370 1.09 -4.57 3.84
CA TYR A 370 0.95 -5.68 4.79
C TYR A 370 -0.15 -6.68 4.41
N ASN A 371 -0.88 -6.39 3.34
CA ASN A 371 -1.98 -7.21 2.82
C ASN A 371 -1.53 -8.39 1.98
N HIS A 372 -0.29 -8.37 1.45
CA HIS A 372 0.29 -9.50 0.72
C HIS A 372 1.82 -9.47 0.73
N THR A 373 2.42 -10.59 0.35
CA THR A 373 3.83 -10.73 -0.02
C THR A 373 3.94 -11.03 -1.51
N ALA A 374 5.09 -10.76 -2.11
CA ALA A 374 5.31 -11.00 -3.55
C ALA A 374 5.15 -12.48 -3.93
N ASP A 375 5.52 -13.39 -3.03
CA ASP A 375 5.40 -14.84 -3.21
C ASP A 375 4.99 -15.48 -1.88
N LEU A 376 4.14 -16.50 -1.96
CA LEU A 376 3.68 -17.26 -0.79
C LEU A 376 4.85 -17.84 0.01
N ALA A 377 5.88 -18.33 -0.69
CA ALA A 377 7.02 -19.02 -0.08
C ALA A 377 7.84 -18.12 0.86
N ILE A 378 7.80 -16.79 0.72
CA ILE A 378 8.55 -15.84 1.56
C ILE A 378 8.27 -16.09 3.06
N LEU A 379 7.01 -16.31 3.43
CA LEU A 379 6.63 -16.60 4.80
C LEU A 379 6.25 -18.08 5.04
N GLU A 380 5.75 -18.79 4.03
CA GLU A 380 5.38 -20.18 4.15
C GLU A 380 6.60 -21.10 4.33
N ASP A 381 7.74 -20.79 3.70
CA ASP A 381 8.99 -21.53 3.92
C ASP A 381 9.56 -21.28 5.33
N LEU A 382 9.27 -20.11 5.92
CA LEU A 382 9.69 -19.77 7.28
C LEU A 382 8.94 -20.59 8.33
N GLU A 383 7.61 -20.58 8.29
CA GLU A 383 6.74 -21.39 9.16
C GLU A 383 5.46 -21.78 8.43
N PRO A 384 5.39 -22.98 7.86
CA PRO A 384 4.26 -23.46 7.10
C PRO A 384 2.95 -23.44 7.89
N ASN A 385 1.85 -23.09 7.22
CA ASN A 385 0.50 -23.05 7.79
C ASN A 385 0.31 -22.04 8.93
N TYR A 386 1.08 -20.95 8.94
CA TYR A 386 0.98 -20.02 10.07
C TYR A 386 0.80 -18.55 9.66
N TYR A 387 1.71 -18.01 8.85
CA TYR A 387 1.77 -16.54 8.64
C TYR A 387 0.64 -15.97 7.77
N HIS A 388 -0.08 -16.83 7.05
CA HIS A 388 -1.16 -16.41 6.16
C HIS A 388 -2.53 -16.71 6.75
N PHE A 389 -3.56 -16.00 6.31
CA PHE A 389 -4.92 -16.46 6.50
C PHE A 389 -5.10 -17.83 5.87
N MET A 390 -5.89 -18.70 6.49
CA MET A 390 -6.02 -20.10 6.12
C MET A 390 -7.45 -20.45 5.73
N GLU A 391 -7.58 -21.33 4.74
CA GLU A 391 -8.78 -22.11 4.53
C GLU A 391 -8.96 -23.13 5.66
N GLU A 392 -10.15 -23.71 5.75
CA GLU A 392 -10.47 -24.67 6.82
C GLU A 392 -9.54 -25.90 6.79
N ASP A 393 -9.11 -26.31 5.61
CA ASP A 393 -8.19 -27.43 5.39
C ASP A 393 -6.71 -27.10 5.64
N GLY A 394 -6.39 -25.83 6.00
CA GLY A 394 -5.03 -25.37 6.24
C GLY A 394 -4.29 -24.95 4.98
N THR A 395 -4.98 -24.78 3.86
CA THR A 395 -4.41 -24.14 2.68
C THR A 395 -4.25 -22.65 2.93
N ALA A 396 -3.07 -22.10 2.66
CA ALA A 396 -2.82 -20.67 2.81
C ALA A 396 -3.58 -19.87 1.73
N LYS A 397 -4.22 -18.78 2.15
CA LYS A 397 -4.89 -17.85 1.24
C LYS A 397 -3.86 -17.00 0.52
N THR A 398 -4.18 -16.64 -0.72
CA THR A 398 -3.36 -15.81 -1.58
C THR A 398 -4.03 -14.48 -1.89
N SER A 399 -3.23 -13.49 -2.27
CA SER A 399 -3.66 -12.18 -2.75
C SER A 399 -2.62 -11.64 -3.72
N PHE A 400 -3.05 -11.07 -4.83
CA PHE A 400 -2.17 -10.47 -5.86
C PHE A 400 -0.99 -11.35 -6.30
N GLY A 401 -1.18 -12.68 -6.34
CA GLY A 401 -0.15 -13.64 -6.74
C GLY A 401 0.76 -14.14 -5.63
N GLY A 402 0.72 -13.55 -4.46
CA GLY A 402 1.49 -13.96 -3.28
C GLY A 402 0.65 -14.39 -2.10
N GLY A 403 1.26 -14.51 -0.93
CA GLY A 403 0.58 -14.88 0.31
C GLY A 403 -0.23 -13.73 0.89
N ARG A 404 -1.33 -14.05 1.59
CA ARG A 404 -2.19 -13.09 2.31
C ARG A 404 -1.90 -13.18 3.82
N PRO A 405 -1.08 -12.26 4.40
CA PRO A 405 -0.71 -12.32 5.80
C PRO A 405 -1.93 -12.34 6.74
N GLY A 406 -1.94 -13.33 7.63
CA GLY A 406 -3.01 -13.55 8.60
C GLY A 406 -2.87 -12.64 9.82
N THR A 407 -3.28 -11.40 9.71
CA THR A 407 -3.07 -10.37 10.74
C THR A 407 -3.76 -10.66 12.07
N THR A 408 -4.68 -11.60 12.11
CA THR A 408 -5.31 -12.11 13.34
C THR A 408 -4.45 -13.11 14.11
N HIS A 409 -3.40 -13.67 13.47
CA HIS A 409 -2.45 -14.60 14.10
C HIS A 409 -1.41 -13.82 14.90
N TYR A 410 -1.07 -14.29 16.08
CA TYR A 410 -0.23 -13.55 17.03
C TYR A 410 1.10 -13.06 16.45
N MET A 411 1.89 -13.97 15.85
CA MET A 411 3.22 -13.59 15.33
C MET A 411 3.13 -12.79 14.03
N THR A 412 2.09 -12.97 13.21
CA THR A 412 1.86 -12.14 12.02
C THR A 412 1.46 -10.71 12.41
N ARG A 413 0.52 -10.57 13.36
CA ARG A 413 0.16 -9.26 13.93
C ARG A 413 1.37 -8.58 14.53
N ARG A 414 2.18 -9.32 15.29
CA ARG A 414 3.43 -8.83 15.86
C ARG A 414 4.40 -8.33 14.78
N LEU A 415 4.57 -9.10 13.69
CA LEU A 415 5.43 -8.71 12.56
C LEU A 415 5.01 -7.36 11.97
N VAL A 416 3.71 -7.14 11.74
CA VAL A 416 3.16 -5.88 11.25
C VAL A 416 3.39 -4.74 12.25
N MET A 417 3.07 -4.95 13.52
CA MET A 417 3.25 -3.94 14.57
C MET A 417 4.72 -3.56 14.76
N ASP A 418 5.60 -4.55 14.81
CA ASP A 418 7.05 -4.31 14.95
C ASP A 418 7.62 -3.56 13.75
N SER A 419 7.11 -3.83 12.54
CA SER A 419 7.47 -3.10 11.34
C SER A 419 7.03 -1.64 11.42
N VAL A 420 5.77 -1.35 11.75
CA VAL A 420 5.28 0.02 11.93
C VAL A 420 6.12 0.77 12.97
N LEU A 421 6.35 0.17 14.13
CA LEU A 421 7.15 0.79 15.20
C LEU A 421 8.61 1.00 14.80
N TYR A 422 9.20 0.12 14.00
CA TYR A 422 10.55 0.26 13.47
C TYR A 422 10.66 1.52 12.59
N TRP A 423 9.76 1.71 11.65
CA TRP A 423 9.76 2.89 10.78
C TRP A 423 9.59 4.19 11.56
N VAL A 424 8.72 4.20 12.59
CA VAL A 424 8.53 5.37 13.45
C VAL A 424 9.76 5.65 14.31
N LYS A 425 10.34 4.63 14.94
CA LYS A 425 11.49 4.80 15.84
C LYS A 425 12.76 5.15 15.12
N GLU A 426 13.06 4.41 14.06
CA GLU A 426 14.35 4.48 13.36
C GLU A 426 14.39 5.64 12.36
N PHE A 427 13.32 5.85 11.60
CA PHE A 427 13.28 6.85 10.54
C PHE A 427 12.41 8.05 10.84
N LYS A 428 11.76 8.09 12.02
CA LYS A 428 10.94 9.22 12.46
C LYS A 428 9.83 9.59 11.46
N VAL A 429 9.25 8.61 10.79
CA VAL A 429 8.14 8.85 9.86
C VAL A 429 6.89 9.35 10.60
N ASP A 430 6.05 10.08 9.90
CA ASP A 430 4.92 10.81 10.47
C ASP A 430 3.57 10.18 10.14
N GLY A 431 3.55 9.13 9.34
CA GLY A 431 2.32 8.44 9.00
C GLY A 431 2.50 7.21 8.13
N PHE A 432 1.36 6.52 7.92
CA PHE A 432 1.26 5.33 7.10
C PHE A 432 -0.02 5.34 6.26
N ARG A 433 0.11 4.93 5.00
CA ARG A 433 -0.99 4.55 4.13
C ARG A 433 -0.95 3.02 3.98
N PHE A 434 -2.00 2.35 4.43
CA PHE A 434 -2.10 0.91 4.30
C PHE A 434 -2.69 0.54 2.94
N ASP A 435 -1.87 -0.11 2.11
CA ASP A 435 -2.33 -0.73 0.88
C ASP A 435 -3.39 -1.77 1.20
N MET A 436 -4.51 -1.77 0.45
CA MET A 436 -5.63 -2.68 0.68
C MET A 436 -5.94 -2.87 2.17
N MET A 437 -6.10 -1.78 2.92
CA MET A 437 -6.33 -1.81 4.37
C MET A 437 -7.52 -2.69 4.75
N GLY A 438 -8.54 -2.76 3.89
CA GLY A 438 -9.71 -3.62 4.08
C GLY A 438 -9.39 -5.12 4.12
N ASP A 439 -8.21 -5.54 3.70
CA ASP A 439 -7.75 -6.93 3.79
C ASP A 439 -7.20 -7.29 5.19
N LEU A 440 -6.93 -6.30 6.04
CA LEU A 440 -6.43 -6.47 7.40
C LEU A 440 -7.58 -6.43 8.41
N ASP A 441 -7.39 -7.04 9.59
CA ASP A 441 -8.32 -6.87 10.69
C ASP A 441 -8.13 -5.51 11.39
N ALA A 442 -9.25 -4.89 11.81
CA ALA A 442 -9.27 -3.58 12.43
C ALA A 442 -8.46 -3.51 13.74
N GLN A 443 -8.45 -4.60 14.51
CA GLN A 443 -7.70 -4.65 15.76
C GLN A 443 -6.20 -4.47 15.54
N THR A 444 -5.65 -5.11 14.53
CA THR A 444 -4.21 -4.97 14.19
C THR A 444 -3.87 -3.54 13.79
N VAL A 445 -4.69 -2.92 12.93
CA VAL A 445 -4.46 -1.53 12.50
C VAL A 445 -4.60 -0.55 13.67
N GLN A 446 -5.62 -0.71 14.52
CA GLN A 446 -5.81 0.13 15.71
C GLN A 446 -4.66 -0.02 16.71
N MET A 447 -4.21 -1.24 16.99
CA MET A 447 -3.07 -1.48 17.88
C MET A 447 -1.77 -0.86 17.34
N ALA A 448 -1.54 -0.94 16.03
CA ALA A 448 -0.39 -0.31 15.38
C ALA A 448 -0.46 1.22 15.51
N TYR A 449 -1.64 1.82 15.28
CA TYR A 449 -1.85 3.24 15.49
C TYR A 449 -1.59 3.66 16.94
N ASP A 450 -2.19 2.97 17.90
CA ASP A 450 -2.06 3.31 19.33
C ASP A 450 -0.60 3.24 19.81
N ALA A 451 0.15 2.28 19.30
CA ALA A 451 1.56 2.12 19.62
C ALA A 451 2.43 3.22 18.95
N ALA A 452 2.16 3.53 17.69
CA ALA A 452 2.85 4.59 16.95
C ALA A 452 2.56 5.98 17.53
N LYS A 453 1.31 6.23 17.94
CA LYS A 453 0.86 7.50 18.57
C LYS A 453 1.61 7.82 19.86
N LYS A 454 2.01 6.82 20.63
CA LYS A 454 2.81 6.99 21.84
C LYS A 454 4.22 7.50 21.54
N LEU A 455 4.75 7.20 20.36
CA LEU A 455 6.07 7.62 19.90
C LEU A 455 6.01 8.99 19.20
N ASN A 456 5.06 9.13 18.28
CA ASN A 456 4.81 10.35 17.52
C ASN A 456 3.35 10.79 17.72
N PRO A 457 3.08 11.77 18.62
CA PRO A 457 1.73 12.24 18.89
C PRO A 457 1.00 12.82 17.68
N ASN A 458 1.72 13.18 16.61
CA ASN A 458 1.18 13.74 15.37
C ASN A 458 1.07 12.71 14.25
N ILE A 459 1.18 11.42 14.56
CA ILE A 459 1.06 10.35 13.57
C ILE A 459 -0.28 10.41 12.84
N ILE A 460 -0.25 10.23 11.52
CA ILE A 460 -1.45 10.11 10.68
C ILE A 460 -1.48 8.74 10.03
N MET A 461 -2.63 8.07 10.06
CA MET A 461 -2.83 6.81 9.37
C MET A 461 -4.06 6.85 8.48
N LEU A 462 -3.94 6.30 7.29
CA LEU A 462 -5.01 6.17 6.31
C LEU A 462 -4.80 4.90 5.50
N GLY A 463 -5.80 4.49 4.73
CA GLY A 463 -5.66 3.33 3.87
C GLY A 463 -6.81 3.13 2.91
N GLU A 464 -6.64 2.18 2.03
CA GLU A 464 -7.70 1.72 1.14
C GLU A 464 -8.64 0.78 1.90
N GLY A 465 -9.69 1.38 2.45
CA GLY A 465 -10.69 0.67 3.24
C GLY A 465 -11.76 -0.04 2.40
N TRP A 466 -11.38 -0.62 1.26
CA TRP A 466 -12.31 -1.37 0.42
C TRP A 466 -12.87 -2.59 1.16
N ILE A 467 -14.13 -2.96 0.87
CA ILE A 467 -14.76 -4.14 1.46
C ILE A 467 -14.26 -5.39 0.73
N SER A 468 -13.10 -5.87 1.13
CA SER A 468 -12.33 -6.95 0.46
C SER A 468 -11.81 -8.02 1.43
N TYR A 469 -12.17 -7.94 2.72
CA TYR A 469 -11.67 -8.85 3.74
C TYR A 469 -11.99 -10.31 3.44
N ALA A 470 -10.97 -11.14 3.48
CA ALA A 470 -11.07 -12.58 3.38
C ALA A 470 -10.12 -13.20 4.41
N GLY A 471 -10.51 -13.10 5.69
CA GLY A 471 -9.80 -13.69 6.81
C GLY A 471 -9.80 -15.22 6.80
N ASP A 472 -9.42 -15.84 7.91
CA ASP A 472 -9.52 -17.29 8.08
C ASP A 472 -10.95 -17.77 7.87
N SER A 473 -11.11 -18.99 7.43
CA SER A 473 -12.45 -19.59 7.33
C SER A 473 -13.17 -19.54 8.68
N ASN A 474 -14.41 -19.03 8.68
CA ASN A 474 -15.23 -18.76 9.87
C ASN A 474 -14.68 -17.65 10.77
N ASP A 475 -13.90 -16.71 10.24
CA ASP A 475 -13.50 -15.50 10.95
C ASP A 475 -14.64 -14.48 10.96
N TRP A 476 -14.93 -13.91 12.14
CA TRP A 476 -16.00 -12.93 12.38
C TRP A 476 -15.46 -11.58 12.83
N ARG A 477 -14.16 -11.37 12.73
CA ARG A 477 -13.53 -10.13 13.20
C ARG A 477 -13.88 -8.96 12.29
N GLN A 478 -13.94 -7.77 12.89
CA GLN A 478 -14.13 -6.52 12.15
C GLN A 478 -12.94 -6.30 11.22
N PRO A 479 -13.13 -6.15 9.90
CA PRO A 479 -12.07 -5.72 9.00
C PRO A 479 -11.77 -4.23 9.15
N ALA A 480 -10.57 -3.82 8.76
CA ALA A 480 -10.17 -2.41 8.73
C ALA A 480 -10.64 -1.74 7.42
N ASP A 481 -11.91 -1.87 7.10
CA ASP A 481 -12.54 -1.34 5.90
C ASP A 481 -13.46 -0.14 6.18
N GLN A 482 -14.16 0.33 5.17
CA GLN A 482 -15.09 1.46 5.29
C GLN A 482 -16.21 1.23 6.32
N THR A 483 -16.56 -0.03 6.63
CA THR A 483 -17.56 -0.33 7.68
C THR A 483 -17.05 -0.09 9.10
N TRP A 484 -15.73 0.04 9.26
CA TRP A 484 -15.09 0.33 10.54
C TRP A 484 -15.00 1.83 10.85
N MET A 485 -15.14 2.71 9.85
CA MET A 485 -14.88 4.14 9.99
C MET A 485 -15.73 4.81 11.09
N SER A 486 -16.97 4.39 11.30
CA SER A 486 -17.82 4.89 12.41
C SER A 486 -17.46 4.34 13.80
N GLN A 487 -16.38 3.55 13.91
CA GLN A 487 -15.92 2.94 15.16
C GLN A 487 -14.48 3.35 15.51
N THR A 488 -13.80 4.08 14.63
CA THR A 488 -12.42 4.53 14.82
C THR A 488 -12.30 6.04 14.63
N ASP A 489 -11.68 6.73 15.58
CA ASP A 489 -11.33 8.16 15.48
C ASP A 489 -9.85 8.32 15.10
N SER A 490 -9.21 7.26 14.58
CA SER A 490 -7.76 7.18 14.49
C SER A 490 -7.25 7.07 13.05
N VAL A 491 -7.98 6.35 12.18
CA VAL A 491 -7.52 5.97 10.84
C VAL A 491 -8.56 6.41 9.81
N GLY A 492 -8.11 7.00 8.71
CA GLY A 492 -8.98 7.43 7.62
C GLY A 492 -9.01 6.45 6.45
N SER A 493 -10.09 6.49 5.67
CA SER A 493 -10.25 5.73 4.43
C SER A 493 -10.43 6.65 3.23
N PHE A 494 -9.87 6.26 2.09
CA PHE A 494 -10.14 6.93 0.82
C PHE A 494 -11.64 6.91 0.49
N SER A 495 -12.17 8.04 0.03
CA SER A 495 -13.57 8.18 -0.37
C SER A 495 -13.73 7.92 -1.87
N ASP A 496 -14.05 6.68 -2.23
CA ASP A 496 -14.42 6.32 -3.59
C ASP A 496 -15.75 6.96 -4.03
N ASP A 497 -16.62 7.30 -3.10
CA ASP A 497 -17.89 8.00 -3.39
C ASP A 497 -17.63 9.39 -3.97
N MET A 498 -16.75 10.19 -3.35
CA MET A 498 -16.31 11.49 -3.91
C MET A 498 -15.67 11.33 -5.27
N ARG A 499 -14.69 10.40 -5.39
CA ARG A 499 -14.02 10.09 -6.67
C ARG A 499 -15.02 9.75 -7.77
N ASN A 500 -15.99 8.87 -7.48
CA ASN A 500 -16.94 8.37 -8.47
C ASN A 500 -17.96 9.45 -8.91
N LEU A 501 -18.33 10.35 -8.00
CA LEU A 501 -19.19 11.49 -8.35
C LEU A 501 -18.45 12.49 -9.26
N LEU A 502 -17.15 12.66 -9.08
CA LEU A 502 -16.36 13.64 -9.82
C LEU A 502 -15.89 13.15 -11.19
N LYS A 503 -15.35 11.91 -11.29
CA LYS A 503 -14.72 11.42 -12.55
C LYS A 503 -15.27 10.08 -13.06
N SER A 504 -16.14 9.41 -12.34
CA SER A 504 -16.49 7.99 -12.47
C SER A 504 -15.27 7.06 -12.27
N GLY A 505 -15.34 6.16 -11.30
CA GLY A 505 -14.27 5.21 -10.99
C GLY A 505 -14.44 3.86 -11.68
N TYR A 506 -13.51 2.94 -11.41
CA TYR A 506 -13.56 1.56 -11.91
C TYR A 506 -14.90 0.88 -11.53
N PRO A 507 -15.57 0.12 -12.42
CA PRO A 507 -15.14 -0.17 -13.80
C PRO A 507 -15.61 0.85 -14.85
N SER A 508 -16.22 1.96 -14.44
CA SER A 508 -16.86 2.94 -15.33
C SER A 508 -15.97 4.17 -15.61
N GLU A 509 -14.67 4.07 -15.34
CA GLU A 509 -13.73 5.19 -15.50
C GLU A 509 -13.74 5.77 -16.93
N GLY A 510 -13.90 7.09 -17.01
CA GLY A 510 -14.07 7.79 -18.28
C GLY A 510 -15.52 7.97 -18.73
N SER A 511 -16.51 7.39 -18.02
CA SER A 511 -17.92 7.79 -18.23
C SER A 511 -18.15 9.22 -17.73
N PRO A 512 -19.07 9.99 -18.34
CA PRO A 512 -19.33 11.36 -17.91
C PRO A 512 -19.71 11.44 -16.42
N ALA A 513 -19.02 12.34 -15.70
CA ALA A 513 -19.23 12.61 -14.29
C ALA A 513 -19.27 14.12 -14.06
N PHE A 514 -19.37 14.59 -12.81
CA PHE A 514 -19.55 16.00 -12.54
C PHE A 514 -18.51 16.90 -13.23
N LEU A 515 -17.21 16.55 -13.16
CA LEU A 515 -16.14 17.32 -13.80
C LEU A 515 -16.16 17.27 -15.33
N THR A 516 -16.83 16.30 -15.92
CA THR A 516 -16.76 15.99 -17.34
C THR A 516 -18.10 16.09 -18.07
N GLY A 517 -19.07 16.79 -17.48
CA GLY A 517 -20.36 17.09 -18.11
C GLY A 517 -21.48 16.10 -17.79
N GLY A 518 -21.27 15.18 -16.85
CA GLY A 518 -22.30 14.27 -16.33
C GLY A 518 -22.94 14.84 -15.06
N ALA A 519 -24.13 15.39 -15.15
CA ALA A 519 -24.86 15.92 -14.00
C ALA A 519 -24.94 14.90 -12.84
N ARG A 520 -24.89 15.40 -11.62
CA ARG A 520 -24.98 14.60 -10.39
C ARG A 520 -26.06 15.15 -9.48
N THR A 521 -26.65 14.28 -8.67
CA THR A 521 -27.54 14.66 -7.58
C THR A 521 -26.76 15.50 -6.58
N LEU A 522 -27.09 16.78 -6.48
CA LEU A 522 -26.29 17.74 -5.72
C LEU A 522 -26.22 17.44 -4.22
N ASN A 523 -27.29 16.88 -3.64
CA ASN A 523 -27.25 16.45 -2.23
C ASN A 523 -26.22 15.36 -1.97
N LEU A 524 -26.01 14.40 -2.90
CA LEU A 524 -25.00 13.36 -2.76
C LEU A 524 -23.59 13.93 -2.86
N LEU A 525 -23.39 14.87 -3.79
CA LEU A 525 -22.12 15.58 -3.92
C LEU A 525 -21.84 16.44 -2.68
N PHE A 526 -22.86 17.16 -2.18
CA PHE A 526 -22.74 18.00 -0.99
C PHE A 526 -22.41 17.19 0.27
N ASN A 527 -23.01 16.00 0.44
CA ASN A 527 -22.66 15.10 1.54
C ASN A 527 -21.15 14.77 1.50
N ASN A 528 -20.59 14.48 0.33
CA ASN A 528 -19.16 14.24 0.17
C ASN A 528 -18.31 15.49 0.47
N ILE A 529 -18.75 16.68 0.06
CA ILE A 529 -18.10 17.95 0.40
C ILE A 529 -18.03 18.13 1.93
N LYS A 530 -19.03 17.65 2.67
CA LYS A 530 -19.06 17.64 4.13
C LYS A 530 -18.25 16.50 4.78
N ALA A 531 -17.50 15.72 4.02
CA ALA A 531 -16.85 14.50 4.50
C ALA A 531 -17.83 13.49 5.13
N GLN A 532 -19.00 13.36 4.54
CA GLN A 532 -20.06 12.43 4.92
C GLN A 532 -20.47 11.60 3.70
N PRO A 533 -19.61 10.66 3.24
CA PRO A 533 -19.85 9.87 2.04
C PRO A 533 -21.17 9.07 2.14
N ASN A 534 -21.77 8.77 0.99
CA ASN A 534 -23.09 8.12 0.94
C ASN A 534 -22.97 6.58 1.02
N ASN A 535 -21.79 6.03 0.77
CA ASN A 535 -21.57 4.59 0.69
C ASN A 535 -21.00 3.97 1.98
N PHE A 536 -20.49 4.78 2.91
CA PHE A 536 -20.10 4.33 4.25
C PHE A 536 -20.35 5.41 5.30
N LEU A 537 -20.46 4.99 6.55
CA LEU A 537 -20.71 5.89 7.68
C LEU A 537 -19.38 6.39 8.24
N ALA A 538 -19.14 7.69 8.10
CA ALA A 538 -18.06 8.41 8.78
C ALA A 538 -18.70 9.34 9.83
N ASP A 539 -18.28 9.21 11.09
CA ASP A 539 -18.78 10.05 12.18
C ASP A 539 -17.79 11.15 12.59
N ASP A 540 -16.59 11.14 11.99
CA ASP A 540 -15.57 12.18 12.09
C ASP A 540 -15.04 12.54 10.69
N PRO A 541 -14.78 13.83 10.39
CA PRO A 541 -14.28 14.21 9.07
C PRO A 541 -12.89 13.67 8.75
N GLY A 542 -12.07 13.36 9.76
CA GLY A 542 -10.76 12.73 9.58
C GLY A 542 -10.83 11.27 9.15
N ASP A 543 -12.00 10.63 9.20
CA ASP A 543 -12.21 9.29 8.66
C ASP A 543 -12.22 9.27 7.13
N VAL A 544 -12.33 10.45 6.50
CA VAL A 544 -12.52 10.61 5.07
C VAL A 544 -11.32 11.28 4.42
N VAL A 545 -10.67 10.55 3.52
CA VAL A 545 -9.61 11.07 2.66
C VAL A 545 -10.24 11.46 1.31
N GLN A 546 -10.30 12.76 1.06
CA GLN A 546 -10.87 13.35 -0.15
C GLN A 546 -9.85 13.29 -1.29
N TYR A 547 -10.19 12.62 -2.38
CA TYR A 547 -9.31 12.50 -3.55
C TYR A 547 -10.09 12.31 -4.85
N ILE A 548 -9.44 12.55 -5.99
CA ILE A 548 -9.98 12.27 -7.31
C ILE A 548 -9.18 11.17 -8.01
N ALA A 549 -7.86 11.26 -7.94
CA ALA A 549 -6.93 10.34 -8.57
C ALA A 549 -5.79 9.99 -7.62
N ALA A 550 -5.19 8.83 -7.83
CA ALA A 550 -3.99 8.33 -7.17
C ALA A 550 -3.09 7.69 -8.23
N HIS A 551 -2.08 6.92 -7.82
CA HIS A 551 -1.22 6.20 -8.76
C HIS A 551 -1.97 5.15 -9.58
N ASP A 552 -3.04 4.54 -9.01
CA ASP A 552 -3.92 3.59 -9.69
C ASP A 552 -4.79 4.25 -10.77
N ASN A 553 -5.04 3.51 -11.84
CA ASN A 553 -5.88 3.92 -12.97
C ASN A 553 -5.31 5.13 -13.75
N LEU A 554 -6.13 5.77 -14.57
CA LEU A 554 -5.73 6.95 -15.34
C LEU A 554 -5.44 8.15 -14.43
N THR A 555 -4.48 8.99 -14.82
CA THR A 555 -4.29 10.29 -14.18
C THR A 555 -5.55 11.15 -14.31
N LEU A 556 -5.70 12.17 -13.47
CA LEU A 556 -6.84 13.09 -13.59
C LEU A 556 -6.90 13.74 -14.97
N HIS A 557 -5.77 14.17 -15.53
CA HIS A 557 -5.67 14.70 -16.88
C HIS A 557 -6.20 13.72 -17.92
N ASP A 558 -5.74 12.48 -17.88
CA ASP A 558 -6.06 11.46 -18.88
C ASP A 558 -7.53 11.00 -18.81
N VAL A 559 -8.09 10.86 -17.60
CA VAL A 559 -9.50 10.51 -17.46
C VAL A 559 -10.43 11.64 -17.92
N ILE A 560 -10.04 12.89 -17.71
CA ILE A 560 -10.78 14.04 -18.27
C ILE A 560 -10.73 14.00 -19.80
N ALA A 561 -9.53 13.86 -20.40
CA ALA A 561 -9.35 13.76 -21.85
C ALA A 561 -10.23 12.64 -22.45
N LYS A 562 -10.24 11.47 -21.82
CA LYS A 562 -11.08 10.32 -22.20
C LYS A 562 -12.56 10.66 -22.15
N SER A 563 -13.01 11.20 -21.02
CA SER A 563 -14.43 11.43 -20.75
C SER A 563 -15.06 12.52 -21.62
N ILE A 564 -14.30 13.56 -21.97
CA ILE A 564 -14.80 14.64 -22.83
C ILE A 564 -14.41 14.47 -24.31
N HIS A 565 -13.76 13.36 -24.66
CA HIS A 565 -13.34 13.06 -26.02
C HIS A 565 -12.49 14.15 -26.70
N LYS A 566 -11.55 14.71 -25.93
CA LYS A 566 -10.66 15.79 -26.37
C LYS A 566 -9.20 15.36 -26.37
N ASP A 567 -8.59 15.34 -27.56
CA ASP A 567 -7.18 15.01 -27.72
C ASP A 567 -6.28 16.11 -27.11
N PRO A 568 -5.45 15.82 -26.11
CA PRO A 568 -4.59 16.81 -25.45
C PRO A 568 -3.48 17.33 -26.33
N SER A 569 -3.20 16.73 -27.49
CA SER A 569 -2.24 17.26 -28.48
C SER A 569 -2.72 18.55 -29.14
N ILE A 570 -4.02 18.87 -29.04
CA ILE A 570 -4.61 20.08 -29.58
C ILE A 570 -4.69 21.16 -28.49
N PRO A 571 -4.01 22.31 -28.63
CA PRO A 571 -3.90 23.32 -27.56
C PRO A 571 -5.25 23.77 -26.97
N LYS A 572 -6.28 23.93 -27.80
CA LYS A 572 -7.62 24.30 -27.32
C LYS A 572 -8.26 23.21 -26.46
N HIS A 573 -8.00 21.94 -26.77
CA HIS A 573 -8.48 20.81 -25.99
C HIS A 573 -7.74 20.70 -24.66
N GLU A 574 -6.41 20.84 -24.70
CA GLU A 574 -5.58 20.87 -23.51
C GLU A 574 -6.01 21.97 -22.55
N ALA A 575 -6.28 23.18 -23.04
CA ALA A 575 -6.78 24.27 -22.22
C ALA A 575 -8.13 23.94 -21.55
N GLU A 576 -9.03 23.21 -22.21
CA GLU A 576 -10.28 22.74 -21.60
C GLU A 576 -10.02 21.66 -20.53
N ILE A 577 -9.15 20.68 -20.81
CA ILE A 577 -8.77 19.66 -19.86
C ILE A 577 -8.17 20.31 -18.59
N GLN A 578 -7.29 21.28 -18.74
CA GLN A 578 -6.65 22.01 -17.64
C GLN A 578 -7.67 22.80 -16.80
N ARG A 579 -8.67 23.45 -17.42
CA ARG A 579 -9.75 24.12 -16.67
C ARG A 579 -10.56 23.14 -15.81
N ARG A 580 -10.93 21.97 -16.36
CA ARG A 580 -11.65 20.93 -15.61
C ARG A 580 -10.82 20.32 -14.50
N LEU A 581 -9.51 20.17 -14.72
CA LEU A 581 -8.55 19.72 -13.72
C LEU A 581 -8.48 20.72 -12.54
N ARG A 582 -8.36 22.02 -12.82
CA ARG A 582 -8.40 23.08 -11.79
C ARG A 582 -9.70 23.03 -10.97
N LEU A 583 -10.83 22.80 -11.63
CA LEU A 583 -12.14 22.67 -10.99
C LEU A 583 -12.15 21.48 -10.00
N GLY A 584 -11.60 20.35 -10.41
CA GLY A 584 -11.46 19.17 -9.54
C GLY A 584 -10.59 19.45 -8.32
N ASN A 585 -9.44 20.08 -8.52
CA ASN A 585 -8.54 20.48 -7.43
C ASN A 585 -9.22 21.46 -6.46
N ALA A 586 -10.02 22.39 -6.98
CA ALA A 586 -10.81 23.32 -6.17
C ALA A 586 -11.81 22.58 -5.29
N LEU A 587 -12.54 21.61 -5.83
CA LEU A 587 -13.53 20.81 -5.06
C LEU A 587 -12.87 20.04 -3.92
N ILE A 588 -11.73 19.37 -4.19
CA ILE A 588 -11.02 18.62 -3.14
C ILE A 588 -10.49 19.56 -2.05
N LEU A 589 -9.88 20.68 -2.43
CA LEU A 589 -9.22 21.59 -1.49
C LEU A 589 -10.19 22.51 -0.73
N THR A 590 -11.45 22.59 -1.15
CA THR A 590 -12.53 23.32 -0.45
C THR A 590 -13.55 22.39 0.20
N SER A 591 -13.35 21.08 0.16
CA SER A 591 -14.12 20.07 0.90
C SER A 591 -13.58 19.84 2.30
N GLN A 592 -14.44 19.39 3.21
CA GLN A 592 -14.07 18.94 4.56
C GLN A 592 -13.32 17.59 4.47
N GLY A 593 -12.66 17.20 5.55
CA GLY A 593 -11.87 15.97 5.62
C GLY A 593 -10.40 16.17 5.22
N THR A 594 -9.64 15.08 5.12
CA THR A 594 -8.22 15.10 4.74
C THR A 594 -8.09 15.24 3.21
N ALA A 595 -7.28 16.18 2.74
CA ALA A 595 -7.07 16.38 1.30
C ALA A 595 -5.89 15.56 0.78
N PHE A 596 -6.06 14.96 -0.41
CA PHE A 596 -5.07 14.13 -1.06
C PHE A 596 -4.91 14.52 -2.53
N ILE A 597 -3.65 14.61 -3.00
CA ILE A 597 -3.28 14.98 -4.35
C ILE A 597 -2.26 13.97 -4.88
N HIS A 598 -2.52 13.42 -6.07
CA HIS A 598 -1.56 12.59 -6.80
C HIS A 598 -0.44 13.47 -7.43
N SER A 599 0.80 12.97 -7.42
CA SER A 599 1.95 13.65 -8.03
C SER A 599 1.69 14.03 -9.47
N GLY A 600 1.82 15.33 -9.79
CA GLY A 600 1.57 15.89 -11.10
C GLY A 600 0.10 16.24 -11.38
N GLN A 601 -0.84 15.97 -10.46
CA GLN A 601 -2.24 16.40 -10.59
C GLN A 601 -2.33 17.93 -10.66
N GLU A 602 -1.41 18.63 -10.02
CA GLU A 602 -1.36 20.09 -9.99
C GLU A 602 -1.06 20.74 -11.35
N TYR A 603 -0.37 20.03 -12.26
CA TYR A 603 -0.05 20.55 -13.59
C TYR A 603 -0.65 19.76 -14.75
N GLY A 604 -1.30 18.62 -14.48
CA GLY A 604 -1.87 17.77 -15.53
C GLY A 604 -0.89 16.75 -16.09
N ARG A 605 -0.26 15.95 -15.20
CA ARG A 605 0.56 14.78 -15.58
C ARG A 605 -0.24 13.80 -16.41
N THR A 606 0.38 13.26 -17.47
CA THR A 606 -0.19 12.24 -18.35
C THR A 606 0.67 10.99 -18.43
N LYS A 607 0.03 9.84 -18.64
CA LYS A 607 0.66 8.55 -18.94
C LYS A 607 0.36 8.12 -20.38
N GLN A 608 0.26 9.09 -21.30
CA GLN A 608 0.07 8.83 -22.71
C GLN A 608 1.26 8.11 -23.32
N PHE A 609 1.02 7.06 -24.10
CA PHE A 609 2.03 6.28 -24.79
C PHE A 609 2.43 6.99 -26.12
N ARG A 610 3.53 7.74 -26.09
CA ARG A 610 3.94 8.64 -27.17
C ARG A 610 5.11 8.10 -28.01
N ASP A 611 5.08 6.83 -28.35
CA ASP A 611 5.98 6.23 -29.32
C ASP A 611 5.44 6.48 -30.75
N GLU A 612 6.28 6.93 -31.65
CA GLU A 612 5.92 7.26 -33.05
C GLU A 612 5.27 6.06 -33.81
N ALA A 613 5.62 4.84 -33.45
CA ALA A 613 5.01 3.64 -34.02
C ALA A 613 3.54 3.44 -33.61
N TYR A 614 3.11 4.15 -32.56
CA TYR A 614 1.77 4.07 -31.98
C TYR A 614 0.92 5.32 -32.25
N ARG A 615 1.31 6.09 -33.24
CA ARG A 615 0.50 7.21 -33.75
C ARG A 615 -0.70 6.64 -34.52
N GLY A 616 -1.84 6.56 -33.86
CA GLY A 616 -3.04 5.89 -34.36
C GLY A 616 -3.12 4.41 -33.94
N PRO A 617 -4.13 3.65 -34.44
CA PRO A 617 -4.35 2.29 -34.05
C PRO A 617 -3.28 1.32 -34.58
N VAL A 618 -2.89 0.36 -33.74
CA VAL A 618 -1.97 -0.74 -34.09
C VAL A 618 -2.71 -2.08 -34.14
N ALA A 619 -2.03 -3.14 -34.62
CA ALA A 619 -2.58 -4.50 -34.59
C ALA A 619 -2.84 -4.96 -33.15
N LEU A 620 -3.83 -5.84 -32.94
CA LEU A 620 -4.28 -6.26 -31.60
C LEU A 620 -3.16 -6.86 -30.74
N ASP A 621 -2.23 -7.57 -31.36
CA ASP A 621 -1.06 -8.17 -30.70
C ASP A 621 0.04 -7.16 -30.36
N GLN A 622 -0.08 -5.94 -30.86
CA GLN A 622 0.84 -4.82 -30.60
C GLN A 622 0.27 -3.77 -29.63
N VAL A 623 -1.01 -3.89 -29.26
CA VAL A 623 -1.64 -2.93 -28.33
C VAL A 623 -0.87 -2.93 -27.01
N PRO A 624 -0.45 -1.75 -26.51
CA PRO A 624 0.25 -1.66 -25.22
C PRO A 624 -0.60 -2.30 -24.11
N ALA A 625 -0.02 -3.20 -23.35
CA ALA A 625 -0.71 -3.82 -22.24
C ALA A 625 -1.20 -2.76 -21.23
N LYS A 626 -2.34 -3.00 -20.59
CA LYS A 626 -2.90 -2.13 -19.54
C LYS A 626 -3.16 -0.69 -20.01
N SER A 627 -3.48 -0.52 -21.29
CA SER A 627 -3.80 0.79 -21.86
C SER A 627 -5.27 0.93 -22.17
N ASP A 628 -5.75 2.17 -22.06
CA ASP A 628 -7.04 2.62 -22.57
C ASP A 628 -6.84 3.23 -23.95
N TYR A 629 -7.79 2.97 -24.86
CA TYR A 629 -7.80 3.51 -26.22
C TYR A 629 -8.75 4.71 -26.30
N LEU A 630 -8.22 5.89 -26.56
CA LEU A 630 -8.98 7.13 -26.53
C LEU A 630 -9.31 7.63 -27.94
N THR A 631 -10.54 8.12 -28.10
CA THR A 631 -11.11 8.58 -29.38
C THR A 631 -11.90 9.86 -29.21
N TYR A 632 -12.09 10.58 -30.33
CA TYR A 632 -13.12 11.59 -30.44
C TYR A 632 -14.52 10.97 -30.35
N GLU A 633 -15.55 11.80 -30.23
CA GLU A 633 -16.96 11.37 -30.15
C GLU A 633 -17.41 10.54 -31.38
N ASP A 634 -16.84 10.82 -32.56
CA ASP A 634 -17.13 10.11 -33.81
C ASP A 634 -16.38 8.78 -33.94
N GLY A 635 -15.59 8.39 -32.92
CA GLY A 635 -14.77 7.18 -32.91
C GLY A 635 -13.42 7.31 -33.60
N THR A 636 -13.06 8.48 -34.15
CA THR A 636 -11.74 8.76 -34.69
C THR A 636 -10.71 8.71 -33.56
N PRO A 637 -9.57 7.99 -33.72
CA PRO A 637 -8.55 7.91 -32.67
C PRO A 637 -7.86 9.27 -32.45
N PHE A 638 -7.39 9.49 -31.22
CA PHE A 638 -6.44 10.57 -30.91
C PHE A 638 -5.12 10.38 -31.65
N ASP A 639 -4.30 11.40 -31.74
CA ASP A 639 -2.99 11.31 -32.39
C ASP A 639 -2.09 10.32 -31.66
N TYR A 640 -2.07 10.10 -30.45
CA TYR A 640 -1.48 8.99 -29.70
C TYR A 640 -2.59 8.39 -28.82
N PRO A 641 -3.34 7.38 -29.29
CA PRO A 641 -4.61 7.01 -28.64
C PRO A 641 -4.47 6.14 -27.40
N TYR A 642 -3.27 5.64 -27.08
CA TYR A 642 -3.06 4.73 -25.95
C TYR A 642 -2.61 5.50 -24.71
N PHE A 643 -3.31 5.27 -23.58
CA PHE A 643 -3.02 5.85 -22.29
C PHE A 643 -2.91 4.72 -21.27
N ILE A 644 -1.82 4.69 -20.51
CA ILE A 644 -1.54 3.57 -19.60
C ILE A 644 -2.32 3.79 -18.29
N SER A 645 -3.27 2.91 -18.01
CA SER A 645 -4.11 2.97 -16.81
C SER A 645 -3.48 2.25 -15.61
N ASP A 646 -2.66 1.22 -15.87
CA ASP A 646 -1.96 0.47 -14.84
C ASP A 646 -0.48 0.36 -15.19
N SER A 647 0.31 1.30 -14.71
CA SER A 647 1.70 1.52 -15.13
C SER A 647 2.74 0.96 -14.15
N TYR A 648 2.36 0.02 -13.26
CA TYR A 648 3.19 -0.42 -12.14
C TYR A 648 4.54 -1.04 -12.56
N ASP A 649 4.66 -1.58 -13.76
CA ASP A 649 5.85 -2.20 -14.32
C ASP A 649 6.19 -1.66 -15.74
N SER A 650 5.76 -0.43 -16.02
CA SER A 650 6.04 0.31 -17.25
C SER A 650 7.45 0.94 -17.22
N THR A 651 7.72 1.91 -18.09
CA THR A 651 9.03 2.59 -18.16
C THR A 651 9.00 3.98 -17.51
N ASP A 652 10.19 4.56 -17.31
CA ASP A 652 10.35 5.96 -16.88
C ASP A 652 9.74 6.92 -17.90
N ALA A 653 9.81 6.59 -19.21
CA ALA A 653 9.18 7.37 -20.27
C ALA A 653 7.68 7.61 -20.02
N ILE A 654 6.98 6.66 -19.39
CA ILE A 654 5.55 6.75 -19.06
C ILE A 654 5.35 7.38 -17.67
N ASN A 655 6.18 7.02 -16.70
CA ASN A 655 5.94 7.28 -15.28
C ASN A 655 6.61 8.55 -14.74
N HIS A 656 7.61 9.12 -15.42
CA HIS A 656 8.34 10.25 -14.90
C HIS A 656 7.44 11.47 -14.61
N PHE A 657 7.83 12.24 -13.60
CA PHE A 657 7.28 13.57 -13.35
C PHE A 657 7.81 14.53 -14.42
N ASP A 658 6.94 15.12 -15.23
CA ASP A 658 7.32 16.03 -16.33
C ASP A 658 7.63 17.43 -15.79
N TRP A 659 8.90 17.68 -15.51
CA TRP A 659 9.37 18.94 -14.95
C TRP A 659 9.19 20.11 -15.91
N SER A 660 9.27 19.87 -17.21
CA SER A 660 9.03 20.93 -18.22
C SER A 660 7.60 21.43 -18.13
N LYS A 661 6.61 20.53 -18.10
CA LYS A 661 5.21 20.92 -17.94
C LYS A 661 4.93 21.59 -16.60
N ALA A 662 5.61 21.15 -15.54
CA ALA A 662 5.40 21.71 -14.21
C ALA A 662 5.99 23.12 -14.03
N THR A 663 7.05 23.50 -14.79
CA THR A 663 7.85 24.69 -14.47
C THR A 663 8.13 25.64 -15.64
N ASP A 664 8.00 25.20 -16.89
CA ASP A 664 8.28 26.02 -18.08
C ASP A 664 6.99 26.71 -18.58
N SER A 665 6.78 27.94 -18.12
CA SER A 665 5.61 28.75 -18.50
C SER A 665 5.64 29.24 -19.96
N ASP A 666 6.78 29.26 -20.59
CA ASP A 666 6.89 29.72 -21.97
C ASP A 666 6.36 28.68 -22.96
N HIS A 667 6.59 27.39 -22.68
CA HIS A 667 6.14 26.30 -23.55
C HIS A 667 4.85 25.62 -23.04
N TYR A 668 4.59 25.68 -21.73
CA TYR A 668 3.45 25.00 -21.07
C TYR A 668 2.64 25.96 -20.18
N PRO A 669 2.07 27.04 -20.72
CA PRO A 669 1.38 28.08 -19.94
C PRO A 669 0.16 27.54 -19.20
N ASP A 670 -0.65 26.65 -19.81
CA ASP A 670 -1.84 26.09 -19.16
C ASP A 670 -1.48 25.17 -18.00
N ASN A 671 -0.42 24.36 -18.13
CA ASN A 671 0.05 23.46 -17.10
C ASN A 671 0.63 24.22 -15.90
N THR A 672 1.46 25.20 -16.14
CA THR A 672 2.05 26.03 -15.08
C THR A 672 1.00 26.92 -14.40
N GLN A 673 -0.02 27.37 -15.14
CA GLN A 673 -1.18 28.06 -14.56
C GLN A 673 -1.95 27.13 -13.61
N SER A 674 -2.21 25.88 -14.00
CA SER A 674 -2.89 24.90 -13.12
C SER A 674 -2.08 24.60 -11.88
N ARG A 675 -0.75 24.50 -11.99
CA ARG A 675 0.14 24.38 -10.82
C ARG A 675 0.01 25.60 -9.89
N ALA A 676 0.10 26.81 -10.42
CA ALA A 676 -0.04 28.04 -9.63
C ALA A 676 -1.41 28.15 -8.97
N TYR A 677 -2.45 27.77 -9.68
CA TYR A 677 -3.82 27.69 -9.18
C TYR A 677 -3.95 26.72 -8.00
N THR A 678 -3.44 25.51 -8.16
CA THR A 678 -3.46 24.50 -7.11
C THR A 678 -2.66 24.93 -5.87
N LYS A 679 -1.48 25.56 -6.07
CA LYS A 679 -0.72 26.19 -4.99
C LYS A 679 -1.57 27.24 -4.25
N GLY A 680 -2.26 28.10 -4.96
CA GLY A 680 -3.14 29.12 -4.38
C GLY A 680 -4.28 28.52 -3.55
N LEU A 681 -4.91 27.43 -4.02
CA LEU A 681 -5.92 26.68 -3.27
C LEU A 681 -5.37 26.05 -1.99
N ILE A 682 -4.17 25.49 -2.06
CA ILE A 682 -3.49 24.92 -0.88
C ILE A 682 -3.23 26.02 0.15
N HIS A 683 -2.75 27.18 -0.28
CA HIS A 683 -2.52 28.31 0.61
C HIS A 683 -3.84 28.82 1.23
N LEU A 684 -4.91 28.89 0.43
CA LEU A 684 -6.24 29.23 0.93
C LEU A 684 -6.71 28.25 2.02
N ARG A 685 -6.67 26.93 1.73
CA ARG A 685 -7.06 25.91 2.69
C ARG A 685 -6.25 25.99 3.99
N ARG A 686 -4.95 26.29 3.92
CA ARG A 686 -4.08 26.44 5.09
C ARG A 686 -4.23 27.76 5.84
N SER A 687 -4.88 28.75 5.25
CA SER A 687 -5.07 30.08 5.86
C SER A 687 -6.27 30.15 6.80
N THR A 688 -7.19 29.19 6.72
CA THR A 688 -8.47 29.18 7.45
C THR A 688 -8.84 27.75 7.86
N ASP A 689 -9.59 27.60 8.93
CA ASP A 689 -10.18 26.34 9.34
C ASP A 689 -11.57 26.08 8.70
N ALA A 690 -12.05 26.98 7.86
CA ALA A 690 -13.34 26.86 7.19
C ALA A 690 -13.51 25.55 6.41
N PHE A 691 -12.40 24.99 5.87
CA PHE A 691 -12.39 23.77 5.07
C PHE A 691 -11.85 22.55 5.85
N THR A 692 -11.50 22.72 7.13
CA THR A 692 -10.91 21.70 7.99
C THR A 692 -11.54 21.67 9.36
N LEU A 693 -12.87 21.77 9.42
CA LEU A 693 -13.63 21.71 10.67
C LEU A 693 -13.41 20.34 11.35
N ALA A 694 -13.28 20.36 12.67
CA ALA A 694 -12.75 19.24 13.43
C ALA A 694 -13.76 18.11 13.71
N THR A 695 -15.07 18.40 13.67
CA THR A 695 -16.10 17.40 13.99
C THR A 695 -17.29 17.47 13.03
N LYS A 696 -18.02 16.37 12.93
CA LYS A 696 -19.25 16.29 12.16
C LYS A 696 -20.28 17.34 12.60
N GLU A 697 -20.42 17.57 13.91
CA GLU A 697 -21.35 18.55 14.46
C GLU A 697 -20.97 19.97 14.04
N MET A 698 -19.69 20.32 14.07
CA MET A 698 -19.21 21.63 13.58
C MET A 698 -19.51 21.79 12.09
N ILE A 699 -19.31 20.76 11.30
CA ILE A 699 -19.61 20.77 9.86
C ILE A 699 -21.11 20.95 9.62
N ASP A 700 -21.97 20.19 10.29
CA ASP A 700 -23.41 20.28 10.14
C ASP A 700 -23.98 21.64 10.55
N GLN A 701 -23.31 22.33 11.49
CA GLN A 701 -23.70 23.70 11.92
C GLN A 701 -23.18 24.80 11.00
N ASN A 702 -22.00 24.62 10.40
CA ASN A 702 -21.27 25.69 9.73
C ASN A 702 -21.19 25.52 8.20
N VAL A 703 -21.52 24.36 7.64
CA VAL A 703 -21.46 24.09 6.20
C VAL A 703 -22.88 23.85 5.68
N SER A 704 -23.30 24.64 4.71
CA SER A 704 -24.65 24.55 4.14
C SER A 704 -24.66 24.78 2.63
N LEU A 705 -25.58 24.12 1.92
CA LEU A 705 -25.89 24.45 0.53
C LEU A 705 -26.45 25.87 0.43
N ILE A 706 -26.02 26.60 -0.57
CA ILE A 706 -26.69 27.79 -1.03
C ILE A 706 -27.81 27.32 -1.94
N THR A 707 -28.99 27.09 -1.32
CA THR A 707 -30.18 26.66 -2.05
C THR A 707 -30.82 27.83 -2.77
N ILE A 708 -31.10 27.64 -4.04
CA ILE A 708 -31.69 28.64 -4.92
C ILE A 708 -33.00 28.08 -5.44
N PRO A 709 -34.11 28.88 -5.43
CA PRO A 709 -35.37 28.41 -5.98
C PRO A 709 -35.22 27.94 -7.43
N ASN A 710 -36.01 26.94 -7.84
CA ASN A 710 -35.92 26.25 -9.15
C ASN A 710 -35.90 27.19 -10.39
N GLU A 711 -36.30 28.43 -10.24
CA GLU A 711 -36.29 29.45 -11.31
C GLU A 711 -34.88 30.06 -11.50
N ASN A 712 -33.92 29.72 -10.69
CA ASN A 712 -32.65 30.43 -10.53
C ASN A 712 -31.40 29.63 -10.98
N GLY A 713 -31.58 28.58 -11.75
CA GLY A 713 -30.48 28.01 -12.51
C GLY A 713 -29.70 26.85 -11.88
N ILE A 714 -30.04 26.40 -10.64
CA ILE A 714 -29.44 25.17 -10.06
C ILE A 714 -30.57 24.15 -9.84
N GLY A 715 -30.48 22.99 -10.46
CA GLY A 715 -31.43 21.89 -10.36
C GLY A 715 -31.15 20.89 -9.24
N TYR A 716 -31.94 19.83 -9.18
CA TYR A 716 -31.71 18.69 -8.28
C TYR A 716 -30.52 17.85 -8.73
N ASP A 717 -30.50 17.51 -10.02
CA ASP A 717 -29.32 16.94 -10.70
C ASP A 717 -28.74 18.01 -11.61
N ASP A 718 -27.52 18.44 -11.37
CA ASP A 718 -26.93 19.57 -12.08
C ASP A 718 -25.40 19.43 -12.21
N LEU A 719 -24.83 20.34 -12.97
CA LEU A 719 -23.40 20.59 -13.14
C LEU A 719 -22.93 21.83 -12.36
N VAL A 720 -23.82 22.47 -11.60
CA VAL A 720 -23.51 23.63 -10.76
C VAL A 720 -23.86 23.33 -9.33
N ILE A 721 -22.92 23.57 -8.42
CA ILE A 721 -23.15 23.47 -6.97
C ILE A 721 -22.65 24.73 -6.29
N ALA A 722 -23.41 25.19 -5.28
CA ALA A 722 -23.02 26.31 -4.44
C ALA A 722 -23.19 25.95 -2.95
N TYR A 723 -22.20 26.27 -2.16
CA TYR A 723 -22.23 26.05 -0.71
C TYR A 723 -21.41 27.11 0.03
N GLN A 724 -21.68 27.24 1.31
CA GLN A 724 -20.92 28.11 2.20
C GLN A 724 -20.40 27.38 3.42
N THR A 725 -19.32 27.89 3.97
CA THR A 725 -18.71 27.42 5.21
C THR A 725 -18.29 28.59 6.08
N LEU A 726 -18.43 28.41 7.40
CA LEU A 726 -18.03 29.40 8.41
C LEU A 726 -16.78 28.89 9.12
N ALA A 727 -15.73 29.74 9.17
CA ALA A 727 -14.57 29.52 9.97
C ALA A 727 -14.85 29.82 11.46
N SER A 728 -14.01 29.29 12.35
CA SER A 728 -14.12 29.53 13.80
C SER A 728 -13.93 31.00 14.20
N ASN A 729 -13.21 31.78 13.38
CA ASN A 729 -13.03 33.23 13.57
C ASN A 729 -14.23 34.06 13.09
N GLY A 730 -15.25 33.44 12.49
CA GLY A 730 -16.45 34.09 11.96
C GLY A 730 -16.36 34.48 10.49
N ASP A 731 -15.24 34.26 9.81
CA ASP A 731 -15.14 34.47 8.37
C ASP A 731 -16.01 33.46 7.62
N ARG A 732 -16.70 33.95 6.59
CA ARG A 732 -17.59 33.14 5.75
C ARG A 732 -17.01 33.02 4.34
N TYR A 733 -16.93 31.79 3.87
CA TYR A 733 -16.53 31.47 2.50
C TYR A 733 -17.72 30.90 1.75
N ALA A 734 -17.99 31.41 0.57
CA ALA A 734 -18.98 30.88 -0.37
C ALA A 734 -18.26 30.32 -1.60
N VAL A 735 -18.57 29.11 -1.98
CA VAL A 735 -17.96 28.37 -3.10
C VAL A 735 -19.03 28.12 -4.15
N PHE A 736 -18.79 28.56 -5.37
CA PHE A 736 -19.63 28.36 -6.55
C PHE A 736 -18.82 27.57 -7.58
N ILE A 737 -19.27 26.38 -7.92
CA ILE A 737 -18.62 25.48 -8.89
C ILE A 737 -19.54 25.34 -10.09
N ASN A 738 -19.07 25.73 -11.27
CA ASN A 738 -19.73 25.50 -12.54
C ASN A 738 -18.92 24.52 -13.40
N ALA A 739 -19.37 23.26 -13.46
CA ALA A 739 -18.81 22.22 -14.32
C ALA A 739 -19.52 22.11 -15.69
N ASP A 740 -20.50 23.01 -15.96
CA ASP A 740 -21.18 23.07 -17.24
C ASP A 740 -20.24 23.65 -18.34
N SER A 741 -20.53 23.33 -19.57
CA SER A 741 -19.85 23.91 -20.75
C SER A 741 -20.29 25.34 -21.09
N VAL A 742 -21.31 25.87 -20.41
CA VAL A 742 -21.88 27.20 -20.60
C VAL A 742 -21.86 28.02 -19.32
N ALA A 743 -21.87 29.32 -19.46
CA ALA A 743 -22.07 30.24 -18.33
C ALA A 743 -23.46 30.01 -17.69
N ARG A 744 -23.49 29.99 -16.37
CA ARG A 744 -24.73 29.82 -15.59
C ARG A 744 -25.02 31.06 -14.76
N HIS A 745 -26.26 31.45 -14.72
CA HIS A 745 -26.73 32.55 -13.90
C HIS A 745 -27.31 32.02 -12.59
N VAL A 746 -26.76 32.46 -11.47
CA VAL A 746 -27.22 32.10 -10.13
C VAL A 746 -27.81 33.34 -9.46
N PHE A 747 -29.13 33.35 -9.19
CA PHE A 747 -29.78 34.45 -8.53
C PHE A 747 -29.85 34.21 -7.03
N LEU A 748 -29.18 35.07 -6.25
CA LEU A 748 -29.15 34.96 -4.81
C LEU A 748 -30.44 35.51 -4.18
N THR A 749 -31.03 34.74 -3.25
CA THR A 749 -32.15 35.22 -2.43
C THR A 749 -31.68 36.28 -1.44
N ASP A 750 -32.62 36.94 -0.75
CA ASP A 750 -32.32 37.95 0.27
C ASP A 750 -31.35 37.43 1.35
N ALA A 751 -31.41 36.15 1.64
CA ALA A 751 -30.52 35.49 2.63
C ALA A 751 -29.03 35.49 2.23
N TYR A 752 -28.73 35.68 0.95
CA TYR A 752 -27.37 35.58 0.39
C TYR A 752 -26.95 36.85 -0.37
N LYS A 753 -27.73 37.93 -0.34
CA LYS A 753 -27.44 39.17 -1.08
C LYS A 753 -26.10 39.80 -0.71
N ASP A 754 -25.66 39.62 0.50
CA ASP A 754 -24.41 40.15 0.97
C ASP A 754 -23.20 39.50 0.26
N LEU A 755 -23.33 38.29 -0.31
CA LEU A 755 -22.30 37.66 -1.15
C LEU A 755 -21.96 38.45 -2.42
N LEU A 756 -22.89 39.31 -2.90
CA LEU A 756 -22.62 40.20 -4.04
C LEU A 756 -21.55 41.28 -3.73
N ALA A 757 -21.24 41.51 -2.47
CA ALA A 757 -20.24 42.45 -2.02
C ALA A 757 -18.99 41.71 -1.45
N ALA A 758 -18.92 40.38 -1.58
CA ALA A 758 -17.79 39.59 -1.10
C ALA A 758 -16.56 39.75 -2.00
N GLU A 759 -15.38 39.62 -1.41
CA GLU A 759 -14.16 39.57 -2.16
C GLU A 759 -14.01 38.20 -2.84
N VAL A 760 -13.59 38.20 -4.12
CA VAL A 760 -13.29 36.99 -4.87
C VAL A 760 -11.82 36.67 -4.67
N VAL A 761 -11.51 35.50 -4.12
CA VAL A 761 -10.14 35.03 -3.90
C VAL A 761 -9.76 33.84 -4.80
N VAL A 762 -10.77 33.24 -5.47
CA VAL A 762 -10.61 32.17 -6.46
C VAL A 762 -11.57 32.45 -7.62
N ASP A 763 -11.06 32.42 -8.85
CA ASP A 763 -11.85 32.53 -10.07
C ASP A 763 -11.53 31.38 -11.05
N GLY A 764 -11.79 31.53 -12.35
CA GLY A 764 -11.50 30.49 -13.35
C GLY A 764 -10.01 30.33 -13.70
N GLU A 765 -9.17 31.32 -13.36
CA GLU A 765 -7.78 31.41 -13.81
C GLU A 765 -6.77 31.48 -12.68
N GLN A 766 -7.12 32.00 -11.52
CA GLN A 766 -6.23 32.18 -10.39
C GLN A 766 -6.92 31.84 -9.05
N ALA A 767 -6.10 31.46 -8.08
CA ALA A 767 -6.54 31.16 -6.72
C ALA A 767 -5.51 31.67 -5.70
N GLY A 768 -5.97 32.07 -4.54
CA GLY A 768 -5.10 32.56 -3.48
C GLY A 768 -5.86 33.01 -2.24
N VAL A 769 -5.22 33.85 -1.43
CA VAL A 769 -5.77 34.44 -0.20
C VAL A 769 -6.03 35.93 -0.35
N GLU A 770 -5.53 36.53 -1.41
CA GLU A 770 -5.74 37.95 -1.70
C GLU A 770 -6.92 38.16 -2.64
N ALA A 771 -7.63 39.29 -2.47
CA ALA A 771 -8.73 39.65 -3.34
C ALA A 771 -8.28 39.84 -4.79
N ILE A 772 -9.01 39.28 -5.74
CA ILE A 772 -8.81 39.43 -7.17
C ILE A 772 -9.56 40.67 -7.64
N PRO A 773 -8.87 41.73 -8.09
CA PRO A 773 -9.53 43.01 -8.43
C PRO A 773 -10.49 42.94 -9.63
N ASP A 774 -10.20 42.07 -10.59
CA ASP A 774 -10.97 41.87 -11.83
C ASP A 774 -11.10 40.36 -12.09
N PRO A 775 -12.01 39.68 -11.42
CA PRO A 775 -12.12 38.21 -11.49
C PRO A 775 -12.58 37.72 -12.86
N SER A 776 -11.85 36.74 -13.41
CA SER A 776 -12.17 36.10 -14.69
C SER A 776 -13.33 35.14 -14.59
N GLY A 777 -14.28 35.24 -15.52
CA GLY A 777 -15.42 34.33 -15.61
C GLY A 777 -16.46 34.47 -14.49
N VAL A 778 -16.35 35.49 -13.66
CA VAL A 778 -17.30 35.84 -12.60
C VAL A 778 -17.84 37.23 -12.84
N THR A 779 -19.17 37.34 -12.87
CA THR A 779 -19.88 38.61 -12.91
C THR A 779 -20.89 38.65 -11.76
N MET A 780 -20.73 39.57 -10.84
CA MET A 780 -21.62 39.76 -9.69
C MET A 780 -22.50 41.00 -9.85
#